data_6e5fd3693de85d28e2c320969d91917e
#
_entry.id   6e5fd3693de85d28e2c320969d91917e
#
_cell.length_a   1.000
_cell.length_b   1.000
_cell.length_c   1.000
_cell.angle_alpha   90.00
_cell.angle_beta   90.00
_cell.angle_gamma   90.00
#
_symmetry.space_group_name_H-M   'P 1'
#
loop_
_entity.id
_entity.type
_entity.pdbx_description
1 polymer ?
#
loop_
_entity_poly.entity_id
_entity_poly.type
_entity_poly.pdbx_seq_one_letter_code
_entity_poly.pdbx_strand_id
1 'polypeptide(L)'
;MTNMTRRGFLKGTGMAAGAMAFTSFAPMSVASSNARGKGILTAGRMGPMLCEVQDGKLVSTTNALPQTVPNSLQSTGPDQVHTKARVKYPMVRKGYLANPSAPEGVRGSDEFVRVSWDEAYKLIHEQHMRIRKEYGPASVFAGSYGWRSSGVLHKAQTLLQRYMSMAGGYSGHLGDYSTGAAQIIMPHVVGSIEVYEQQTTYPVVLEHSDVVVLWGLNPINTLKIAWSSTDCAGLEFFHQLKKSGKTVIAIDPIRSETIEFFGENAEWIAPHPMTDVAMMMGIAHTLVKQGKHDKAFLDKYTAGYDKFEAYLMGEEDGVEKSAEWASQICGVPAKQLELLADIFSKNRTMLMAGWGMQRQQYGEQRHWMLVTLATMLGQIGLPGGGFGFSYHYSNGGNPARDAGVLPAISASLGGGSSAGNDWAVSGAVQSFPVARIVEALENPGQSYHHNGHELTFPNIKMIWWAGGANFTHHQDTNRLIKAWQKPELIVISEPYWTAAAKHADIVLPITTSFERNDLTMTGDYSNQHLVPMKQVVEPQGEARNDFDVFADMAEMLAPGGRDVYTEGKTEMEWLYGFYKAAQQGGRGSRIAMPNFSKFWEDNQLIEMKWNEKNAQFVRYADFRKDPIMNPLGTPSGKIEIFSKTIEGYQLEDCPPHPTWMAPTEYTGNAKDGELQLMTAHAAHRLHSQFNYAKIREEYAIANREPIWIHPEDAKARGIKTGDLVRAFNNRGQVLVGAEVTDRIKQGSVCIHEGGWPDLDPKTGICKNGGCNVLTLDIPTSRLANGCAANSALVRIEKYTGPELELTAFEPPKNG
;
A
#
# COMPACT_ATOMS: atom_id res chain seq x y z
N MET A 1 -14.88 9.86 28.81
CA MET A 1 -13.60 10.33 29.38
C MET A 1 -13.30 9.50 30.61
N THR A 2 -12.70 8.34 30.43
CA THR A 2 -12.21 7.53 31.55
C THR A 2 -10.83 8.04 31.91
N ASN A 3 -10.72 8.63 33.10
CA ASN A 3 -9.45 9.05 33.68
C ASN A 3 -8.60 7.80 33.95
N MET A 4 -7.55 7.60 33.16
CA MET A 4 -6.53 6.60 33.42
C MET A 4 -5.83 6.96 34.74
N THR A 5 -6.04 6.19 35.78
CA THR A 5 -5.31 6.35 37.03
C THR A 5 -4.08 5.45 37.01
N ARG A 6 -2.96 5.95 37.57
CA ARG A 6 -1.70 5.21 37.80
C ARG A 6 -1.91 3.79 38.34
N ARG A 7 -3.03 3.52 39.02
CA ARG A 7 -3.41 2.22 39.60
C ARG A 7 -3.97 1.23 38.58
N GLY A 8 -4.64 1.66 37.51
CA GLY A 8 -5.16 0.79 36.44
C GLY A 8 -4.04 0.27 35.57
N PHE A 9 -3.07 1.12 35.26
CA PHE A 9 -1.94 0.77 34.43
C PHE A 9 -0.89 -0.09 35.17
N LEU A 10 -0.66 0.15 36.46
CA LEU A 10 0.32 -0.60 37.27
C LEU A 10 -0.19 -1.97 37.77
N LYS A 11 -1.46 -2.29 37.62
CA LYS A 11 -1.96 -3.64 37.95
C LYS A 11 -1.56 -4.71 36.93
N GLY A 12 -1.14 -4.31 35.70
CA GLY A 12 -0.62 -5.21 34.69
C GLY A 12 0.90 -5.49 34.78
N THR A 13 1.66 -4.65 35.51
CA THR A 13 3.13 -4.75 35.54
C THR A 13 3.71 -5.40 36.78
N GLY A 14 2.89 -5.88 37.68
CA GLY A 14 3.31 -6.38 39.01
C GLY A 14 3.10 -7.85 39.24
N MET A 15 3.34 -8.76 38.28
CA MET A 15 3.50 -10.21 38.55
C MET A 15 3.96 -10.95 37.30
N ALA A 16 5.21 -11.06 37.05
CA ALA A 16 5.82 -12.20 36.34
C ALA A 16 7.35 -12.18 36.46
N ALA A 17 7.88 -12.17 37.67
CA ALA A 17 9.16 -12.79 37.96
C ALA A 17 8.90 -14.24 38.39
N GLY A 18 8.31 -15.02 37.51
CA GLY A 18 8.14 -16.47 37.62
C GLY A 18 8.83 -17.08 36.44
N ALA A 19 9.88 -17.87 36.67
CA ALA A 19 10.52 -18.70 35.65
C ALA A 19 9.47 -19.51 34.88
N MET A 20 9.03 -19.01 33.72
CA MET A 20 8.35 -19.86 32.75
C MET A 20 9.41 -20.77 32.15
N ALA A 21 9.30 -22.04 32.49
CA ALA A 21 10.00 -23.10 31.81
C ALA A 21 9.80 -22.89 30.30
N PHE A 22 10.91 -22.81 29.56
CA PHE A 22 10.92 -22.84 28.11
C PHE A 22 10.16 -24.10 27.66
N THR A 23 8.88 -23.94 27.34
CA THR A 23 8.31 -24.83 26.36
C THR A 23 8.97 -24.40 25.06
N SER A 24 9.99 -25.20 24.65
CA SER A 24 10.54 -25.18 23.33
C SER A 24 9.40 -24.88 22.37
N PHE A 25 9.54 -23.83 21.53
CA PHE A 25 8.75 -23.72 20.32
C PHE A 25 8.94 -25.06 19.59
N ALA A 26 8.06 -26.01 19.84
CA ALA A 26 7.93 -27.11 18.93
C ALA A 26 7.62 -26.42 17.60
N PRO A 27 8.43 -26.65 16.53
CA PRO A 27 8.07 -26.21 15.22
C PRO A 27 6.61 -26.63 15.09
N MET A 28 5.69 -25.69 14.75
CA MET A 28 4.34 -26.12 14.42
C MET A 28 4.55 -27.23 13.39
N SER A 29 4.37 -28.46 13.82
CA SER A 29 4.44 -29.60 12.93
C SER A 29 3.23 -29.46 12.01
N VAL A 30 3.42 -28.66 10.98
CA VAL A 30 2.53 -28.66 9.84
C VAL A 30 2.74 -30.03 9.24
N ALA A 31 1.80 -30.92 9.54
CA ALA A 31 1.70 -32.18 8.85
C ALA A 31 1.85 -31.86 7.37
N SER A 32 2.70 -32.58 6.64
CA SER A 32 2.97 -32.47 5.20
C SER A 32 1.76 -31.89 4.49
N SER A 33 1.87 -30.67 3.98
CA SER A 33 0.77 -29.88 3.49
C SER A 33 0.28 -30.36 2.14
N ASN A 34 -0.39 -31.49 2.15
CA ASN A 34 -1.35 -31.79 1.10
C ASN A 34 -2.49 -30.77 1.24
N ALA A 35 -2.76 -30.00 0.20
CA ALA A 35 -3.90 -29.12 0.18
C ALA A 35 -5.13 -29.87 0.73
N ARG A 36 -5.68 -29.42 1.86
CA ARG A 36 -6.76 -30.14 2.53
C ARG A 36 -8.06 -29.86 1.79
N GLY A 37 -8.49 -30.75 0.93
CA GLY A 37 -9.78 -30.65 0.22
C GLY A 37 -9.74 -31.12 -1.21
N LYS A 38 -10.92 -31.25 -1.79
CA LYS A 38 -11.10 -31.48 -3.24
C LYS A 38 -11.21 -30.11 -3.91
N GLY A 39 -10.43 -29.86 -4.97
CA GLY A 39 -10.48 -28.62 -5.71
C GLY A 39 -9.19 -28.35 -6.50
N ILE A 40 -9.21 -27.34 -7.36
CA ILE A 40 -8.04 -26.89 -8.12
C ILE A 40 -7.27 -25.88 -7.25
N LEU A 41 -5.99 -26.13 -7.06
CA LEU A 41 -5.14 -25.23 -6.28
C LEU A 41 -4.71 -24.04 -7.14
N THR A 42 -4.93 -22.85 -6.59
CA THR A 42 -4.42 -21.59 -7.12
C THR A 42 -4.03 -20.66 -5.96
N ALA A 43 -3.62 -19.44 -6.25
CA ALA A 43 -3.33 -18.43 -5.24
C ALA A 43 -3.71 -17.03 -5.69
N GLY A 44 -3.97 -16.18 -4.72
CA GLY A 44 -4.14 -14.75 -4.88
C GLY A 44 -3.38 -14.00 -3.78
N ARG A 45 -3.55 -12.69 -3.72
CA ARG A 45 -2.96 -11.85 -2.68
C ARG A 45 -3.41 -12.27 -1.27
N MET A 46 -4.63 -12.79 -1.17
CA MET A 46 -5.28 -13.27 0.07
C MET A 46 -4.85 -14.69 0.47
N GLY A 47 -3.88 -15.29 -0.20
CA GLY A 47 -3.32 -16.61 0.12
C GLY A 47 -3.63 -17.67 -0.92
N PRO A 48 -3.07 -18.89 -0.74
CA PRO A 48 -3.39 -20.08 -1.51
C PRO A 48 -4.83 -20.52 -1.27
N MET A 49 -5.52 -20.93 -2.34
CA MET A 49 -6.94 -21.30 -2.32
C MET A 49 -7.20 -22.58 -3.10
N LEU A 50 -8.18 -23.35 -2.61
CA LEU A 50 -8.81 -24.46 -3.34
C LEU A 50 -10.10 -23.96 -3.98
N CYS A 51 -10.22 -24.18 -5.28
CA CYS A 51 -11.31 -23.73 -6.12
C CYS A 51 -12.22 -24.88 -6.52
N GLU A 52 -13.51 -24.73 -6.30
CA GLU A 52 -14.53 -25.67 -6.77
C GLU A 52 -15.17 -25.14 -8.05
N VAL A 53 -15.24 -26.00 -9.06
CA VAL A 53 -15.83 -25.66 -10.36
C VAL A 53 -17.01 -26.61 -10.62
N GLN A 54 -18.16 -26.05 -10.99
CA GLN A 54 -19.35 -26.79 -11.41
C GLN A 54 -19.81 -26.23 -12.75
N ASP A 55 -20.02 -27.12 -13.71
CA ASP A 55 -20.47 -26.78 -15.09
C ASP A 55 -19.62 -25.64 -15.73
N GLY A 56 -18.29 -25.72 -15.53
CA GLY A 56 -17.35 -24.72 -16.06
C GLY A 56 -17.34 -23.37 -15.33
N LYS A 57 -18.07 -23.23 -14.22
CA LYS A 57 -18.12 -22.00 -13.41
C LYS A 57 -17.43 -22.19 -12.07
N LEU A 58 -16.62 -21.24 -11.68
CA LEU A 58 -16.08 -21.15 -10.33
C LEU A 58 -17.22 -20.84 -9.35
N VAL A 59 -17.49 -21.76 -8.42
CA VAL A 59 -18.62 -21.64 -7.47
C VAL A 59 -18.17 -21.35 -6.04
N SER A 60 -16.97 -21.78 -5.66
CA SER A 60 -16.41 -21.47 -4.35
C SER A 60 -14.89 -21.42 -4.35
N THR A 61 -14.34 -20.65 -3.43
CA THR A 61 -12.92 -20.61 -3.10
C THR A 61 -12.76 -20.71 -1.59
N THR A 62 -11.89 -21.61 -1.15
CA THR A 62 -11.61 -21.86 0.25
C THR A 62 -10.11 -21.84 0.51
N ASN A 63 -9.73 -21.61 1.76
CA ASN A 63 -8.33 -21.57 2.13
C ASN A 63 -7.64 -22.94 1.95
N ALA A 64 -6.47 -22.94 1.30
CA ALA A 64 -5.64 -24.12 1.14
C ALA A 64 -4.63 -24.33 2.29
N LEU A 65 -4.39 -23.33 3.13
CA LEU A 65 -3.49 -23.41 4.30
C LEU A 65 -4.30 -23.46 5.59
N PRO A 66 -3.79 -24.16 6.62
CA PRO A 66 -4.35 -24.04 7.97
C PRO A 66 -4.23 -22.59 8.45
N GLN A 67 -5.32 -21.99 8.88
CA GLN A 67 -5.35 -20.63 9.43
C GLN A 67 -6.14 -20.62 10.72
N THR A 68 -5.60 -20.00 11.78
CA THR A 68 -6.33 -19.73 13.02
C THR A 68 -7.16 -18.45 12.89
N VAL A 69 -6.77 -17.56 11.97
CA VAL A 69 -7.50 -16.33 11.67
C VAL A 69 -8.17 -16.46 10.29
N PRO A 70 -9.51 -16.46 10.21
CA PRO A 70 -10.21 -16.48 8.93
C PRO A 70 -9.87 -15.25 8.06
N ASN A 71 -9.70 -15.50 6.78
CA ASN A 71 -9.53 -14.46 5.77
C ASN A 71 -10.74 -14.40 4.84
N SER A 72 -11.70 -13.52 5.14
CA SER A 72 -12.95 -13.38 4.39
C SER A 72 -12.75 -13.03 2.90
N LEU A 73 -11.62 -12.40 2.56
CA LEU A 73 -11.32 -12.04 1.17
C LEU A 73 -11.14 -13.25 0.25
N GLN A 74 -10.84 -14.42 0.82
CA GLN A 74 -10.67 -15.65 0.03
C GLN A 74 -11.98 -16.13 -0.60
N SER A 75 -13.14 -15.78 -0.05
CA SER A 75 -14.45 -16.15 -0.61
C SER A 75 -14.83 -15.39 -1.89
N THR A 76 -14.07 -14.36 -2.26
CA THR A 76 -14.41 -13.46 -3.40
C THR A 76 -14.09 -14.04 -4.78
N GLY A 77 -13.48 -15.23 -4.88
CA GLY A 77 -13.07 -15.85 -6.17
C GLY A 77 -14.18 -15.90 -7.21
N PRO A 78 -15.38 -16.45 -6.93
CA PRO A 78 -16.49 -16.47 -7.88
C PRO A 78 -16.86 -15.07 -8.39
N ASP A 79 -16.89 -14.07 -7.52
CA ASP A 79 -17.23 -12.69 -7.89
C ASP A 79 -16.15 -12.07 -8.79
N GLN A 80 -14.86 -12.41 -8.58
CA GLN A 80 -13.78 -11.93 -9.44
C GLN A 80 -13.91 -12.43 -10.89
N VAL A 81 -14.43 -13.62 -11.08
CA VAL A 81 -14.63 -14.19 -12.43
C VAL A 81 -15.97 -13.79 -13.04
N HIS A 82 -17.05 -13.87 -12.26
CA HIS A 82 -18.42 -13.85 -12.80
C HIS A 82 -19.20 -12.55 -12.56
N THR A 83 -18.54 -11.49 -12.04
CA THR A 83 -19.20 -10.19 -11.86
C THR A 83 -19.70 -9.61 -13.18
N LYS A 84 -20.83 -8.89 -13.15
CA LYS A 84 -21.34 -8.10 -14.29
C LYS A 84 -20.38 -6.98 -14.75
N ALA A 85 -19.46 -6.56 -13.89
CA ALA A 85 -18.45 -5.56 -14.21
C ALA A 85 -17.31 -6.08 -15.10
N ARG A 86 -17.33 -7.38 -15.55
CA ARG A 86 -16.28 -7.93 -16.41
C ARG A 86 -16.25 -7.28 -17.80
N VAL A 87 -15.04 -6.87 -18.22
CA VAL A 87 -14.76 -6.56 -19.62
C VAL A 87 -14.57 -7.89 -20.35
N LYS A 88 -15.40 -8.16 -21.37
CA LYS A 88 -15.43 -9.46 -22.07
C LYS A 88 -14.85 -9.40 -23.48
N TYR A 89 -14.80 -8.24 -24.07
CA TYR A 89 -14.41 -8.01 -25.47
C TYR A 89 -13.50 -6.78 -25.56
N PRO A 90 -12.63 -6.70 -26.60
CA PRO A 90 -11.94 -5.45 -26.90
C PRO A 90 -12.96 -4.36 -27.26
N MET A 91 -12.85 -3.23 -26.57
CA MET A 91 -13.83 -2.14 -26.68
C MET A 91 -13.11 -0.85 -27.02
N VAL A 92 -13.67 -0.07 -27.93
CA VAL A 92 -13.16 1.23 -28.33
C VAL A 92 -14.24 2.30 -28.13
N ARG A 93 -13.87 3.42 -27.56
CA ARG A 93 -14.76 4.59 -27.39
C ARG A 93 -15.22 5.07 -28.77
N LYS A 94 -16.53 5.26 -28.97
CA LYS A 94 -17.17 5.52 -30.26
C LYS A 94 -16.57 6.75 -30.98
N GLY A 95 -16.41 7.86 -30.28
CA GLY A 95 -15.83 9.07 -30.86
C GLY A 95 -14.34 8.94 -31.21
N TYR A 96 -13.60 8.06 -30.49
CA TYR A 96 -12.23 7.71 -30.82
C TYR A 96 -12.14 6.83 -32.07
N LEU A 97 -12.99 5.79 -32.15
CA LEU A 97 -13.04 4.90 -33.30
C LEU A 97 -13.37 5.61 -34.61
N ALA A 98 -14.26 6.62 -34.54
CA ALA A 98 -14.66 7.40 -35.71
C ALA A 98 -13.50 8.26 -36.27
N ASN A 99 -12.66 8.83 -35.41
CA ASN A 99 -11.52 9.65 -35.83
C ASN A 99 -10.40 9.64 -34.76
N PRO A 100 -9.46 8.68 -34.81
CA PRO A 100 -8.39 8.57 -33.80
C PRO A 100 -7.43 9.78 -33.74
N SER A 101 -7.31 10.53 -34.80
CA SER A 101 -6.43 11.72 -34.87
C SER A 101 -7.06 13.00 -34.31
N ALA A 102 -8.39 13.04 -34.24
CA ALA A 102 -9.17 14.16 -33.68
C ALA A 102 -10.48 13.60 -33.09
N PRO A 103 -10.41 12.85 -31.99
CA PRO A 103 -11.57 12.15 -31.44
C PRO A 103 -12.64 13.10 -30.92
N GLU A 104 -13.88 12.79 -31.23
CA GLU A 104 -15.06 13.48 -30.70
C GLU A 104 -15.50 12.85 -29.36
N GLY A 105 -16.41 13.53 -28.65
CA GLY A 105 -16.95 13.07 -27.37
C GLY A 105 -15.97 13.27 -26.22
N VAL A 106 -16.39 12.84 -25.02
CA VAL A 106 -15.66 13.02 -23.75
C VAL A 106 -15.44 11.67 -23.08
N ARG A 107 -14.20 11.37 -22.73
CA ARG A 107 -13.88 10.16 -21.93
C ARG A 107 -14.70 10.17 -20.63
N GLY A 108 -15.33 9.05 -20.33
CA GLY A 108 -16.20 8.88 -19.17
C GLY A 108 -17.69 9.03 -19.46
N SER A 109 -18.09 9.60 -20.61
CA SER A 109 -19.50 9.79 -20.97
C SER A 109 -19.89 9.28 -22.37
N ASP A 110 -18.91 8.88 -23.18
CA ASP A 110 -19.14 8.35 -24.52
C ASP A 110 -19.52 6.84 -24.50
N GLU A 111 -20.10 6.37 -25.58
CA GLU A 111 -20.43 4.95 -25.80
C GLU A 111 -19.18 4.17 -26.21
N PHE A 112 -19.17 2.87 -25.93
CA PHE A 112 -18.15 1.94 -26.41
C PHE A 112 -18.67 1.05 -27.54
N VAL A 113 -17.77 0.65 -28.43
CA VAL A 113 -18.02 -0.24 -29.57
C VAL A 113 -17.10 -1.43 -29.47
N ARG A 114 -17.67 -2.63 -29.54
CA ARG A 114 -16.88 -3.85 -29.62
C ARG A 114 -16.14 -3.91 -30.97
N VAL A 115 -14.85 -4.27 -30.91
CA VAL A 115 -14.01 -4.53 -32.08
C VAL A 115 -13.35 -5.91 -31.94
N SER A 116 -12.73 -6.40 -33.01
CA SER A 116 -11.87 -7.60 -32.92
C SER A 116 -10.53 -7.27 -32.25
N TRP A 117 -9.82 -8.29 -31.78
CA TRP A 117 -8.46 -8.12 -31.27
C TRP A 117 -7.51 -7.54 -32.34
N ASP A 118 -7.63 -7.99 -33.57
CA ASP A 118 -6.79 -7.52 -34.69
C ASP A 118 -7.02 -6.04 -34.98
N GLU A 119 -8.29 -5.59 -34.94
CA GLU A 119 -8.64 -4.16 -35.07
C GLU A 119 -8.08 -3.35 -33.90
N ALA A 120 -8.21 -3.84 -32.67
CA ALA A 120 -7.67 -3.16 -31.49
C ALA A 120 -6.14 -3.06 -31.55
N TYR A 121 -5.43 -4.14 -31.87
CA TYR A 121 -3.98 -4.14 -32.03
C TYR A 121 -3.51 -3.19 -33.11
N LYS A 122 -4.14 -3.24 -34.29
CA LYS A 122 -3.82 -2.34 -35.41
C LYS A 122 -3.99 -0.87 -34.99
N LEU A 123 -5.11 -0.53 -34.40
CA LEU A 123 -5.39 0.84 -33.93
C LEU A 123 -4.40 1.33 -32.90
N ILE A 124 -4.07 0.50 -31.90
CA ILE A 124 -3.06 0.85 -30.89
C ILE A 124 -1.69 1.01 -31.53
N HIS A 125 -1.26 0.07 -32.39
CA HIS A 125 0.03 0.11 -33.04
C HIS A 125 0.21 1.37 -33.89
N GLU A 126 -0.75 1.66 -34.78
CA GLU A 126 -0.71 2.83 -35.67
C GLU A 126 -0.57 4.13 -34.88
N GLN A 127 -1.38 4.31 -33.83
CA GLN A 127 -1.36 5.53 -33.03
C GLN A 127 -0.13 5.60 -32.12
N HIS A 128 0.30 4.50 -31.54
CA HIS A 128 1.53 4.44 -30.75
C HIS A 128 2.75 4.84 -31.59
N MET A 129 2.89 4.27 -32.79
CA MET A 129 4.02 4.59 -33.68
C MET A 129 3.96 6.03 -34.18
N ARG A 130 2.76 6.55 -34.48
CA ARG A 130 2.57 7.96 -34.86
C ARG A 130 3.02 8.90 -33.72
N ILE A 131 2.50 8.69 -32.49
CA ILE A 131 2.80 9.52 -31.31
C ILE A 131 4.31 9.49 -31.02
N ARG A 132 4.93 8.31 -31.06
CA ARG A 132 6.37 8.18 -30.85
C ARG A 132 7.19 8.90 -31.89
N LYS A 133 6.80 8.83 -33.17
CA LYS A 133 7.48 9.51 -34.27
C LYS A 133 7.37 11.03 -34.14
N GLU A 134 6.23 11.52 -33.71
CA GLU A 134 5.93 12.96 -33.60
C GLU A 134 6.51 13.59 -32.33
N TYR A 135 6.41 12.90 -31.18
CA TYR A 135 6.74 13.48 -29.86
C TYR A 135 7.89 12.77 -29.13
N GLY A 136 8.39 11.66 -29.68
CA GLY A 136 9.46 10.87 -29.05
C GLY A 136 8.96 9.87 -27.96
N PRO A 137 9.86 9.00 -27.47
CA PRO A 137 9.49 7.94 -26.54
C PRO A 137 9.01 8.44 -25.18
N ALA A 138 9.47 9.57 -24.69
CA ALA A 138 9.03 10.15 -23.43
C ALA A 138 7.55 10.59 -23.42
N SER A 139 6.91 10.70 -24.60
CA SER A 139 5.49 11.04 -24.73
C SER A 139 4.55 9.88 -24.45
N VAL A 140 5.07 8.65 -24.31
CA VAL A 140 4.29 7.44 -24.01
C VAL A 140 4.50 7.06 -22.57
N PHE A 141 3.47 7.21 -21.73
CA PHE A 141 3.53 6.78 -20.34
C PHE A 141 3.10 5.33 -20.20
N ALA A 142 3.99 4.49 -19.67
CA ALA A 142 3.75 3.10 -19.33
C ALA A 142 4.21 2.78 -17.89
N GLY A 143 4.16 3.78 -17.05
CA GLY A 143 4.52 3.70 -15.64
C GLY A 143 3.34 3.30 -14.74
N SER A 144 2.48 2.39 -15.18
CA SER A 144 1.35 1.88 -14.39
C SER A 144 1.76 1.55 -12.98
N TYR A 145 0.94 1.95 -12.01
CA TYR A 145 1.14 1.65 -10.60
C TYR A 145 -0.12 1.03 -10.00
N GLY A 146 0.08 0.06 -9.14
CA GLY A 146 -0.98 -0.57 -8.36
C GLY A 146 -0.78 -2.08 -8.19
N TRP A 147 -1.69 -2.69 -7.46
CA TRP A 147 -1.70 -4.11 -7.23
C TRP A 147 -2.10 -4.86 -8.52
N ARG A 148 -1.32 -5.87 -8.86
CA ARG A 148 -1.48 -6.73 -10.05
C ARG A 148 -1.60 -8.19 -9.62
N SER A 149 -1.56 -9.16 -10.55
CA SER A 149 -1.46 -10.59 -10.20
C SER A 149 -0.30 -10.86 -9.24
N SER A 150 -0.49 -11.81 -8.34
CA SER A 150 0.53 -12.29 -7.41
C SER A 150 1.57 -13.21 -8.06
N GLY A 151 1.34 -13.66 -9.30
CA GLY A 151 2.22 -14.58 -10.02
C GLY A 151 3.52 -13.94 -10.51
N VAL A 152 4.45 -14.79 -10.95
CA VAL A 152 5.80 -14.37 -11.39
C VAL A 152 5.90 -14.10 -12.88
N LEU A 153 5.02 -14.69 -13.72
CA LEU A 153 4.97 -14.47 -15.17
C LEU A 153 4.00 -13.33 -15.53
N HIS A 154 2.76 -13.41 -15.07
CA HIS A 154 1.71 -12.46 -15.45
C HIS A 154 1.75 -11.17 -14.60
N LYS A 155 2.90 -10.49 -14.66
CA LYS A 155 3.11 -9.17 -14.03
C LYS A 155 2.77 -8.08 -15.04
N ALA A 156 1.51 -7.68 -15.13
CA ALA A 156 0.97 -6.79 -16.15
C ALA A 156 1.85 -5.56 -16.45
N GLN A 157 2.27 -4.82 -15.42
CA GLN A 157 3.14 -3.66 -15.56
C GLN A 157 4.51 -4.02 -16.17
N THR A 158 5.12 -5.10 -15.67
CA THR A 158 6.42 -5.57 -16.16
C THR A 158 6.34 -6.04 -17.61
N LEU A 159 5.26 -6.74 -17.98
CA LEU A 159 5.00 -7.20 -19.34
C LEU A 159 4.78 -6.02 -20.29
N LEU A 160 4.01 -5.02 -19.89
CA LEU A 160 3.84 -3.78 -20.65
C LEU A 160 5.20 -3.07 -20.85
N GLN A 161 5.99 -2.91 -19.79
CA GLN A 161 7.30 -2.26 -19.85
C GLN A 161 8.29 -3.03 -20.73
N ARG A 162 8.21 -4.38 -20.74
CA ARG A 162 8.99 -5.24 -21.64
C ARG A 162 8.68 -4.96 -23.11
N TYR A 163 7.38 -4.84 -23.45
CA TYR A 163 6.95 -4.43 -24.80
C TYR A 163 7.42 -3.00 -25.13
N MET A 164 7.25 -2.05 -24.23
CA MET A 164 7.65 -0.66 -24.43
C MET A 164 9.16 -0.50 -24.61
N SER A 165 9.96 -1.33 -23.94
CA SER A 165 11.43 -1.37 -24.14
C SER A 165 11.78 -1.82 -25.55
N MET A 166 11.07 -2.82 -26.10
CA MET A 166 11.23 -3.24 -27.50
C MET A 166 10.79 -2.13 -28.47
N ALA A 167 9.72 -1.43 -28.13
CA ALA A 167 9.21 -0.32 -28.94
C ALA A 167 10.09 0.95 -28.87
N GLY A 168 11.22 0.95 -28.15
CA GLY A 168 12.22 2.02 -28.08
C GLY A 168 12.09 2.98 -26.90
N GLY A 169 11.47 2.54 -25.78
CA GLY A 169 11.42 3.30 -24.52
C GLY A 169 10.07 3.98 -24.25
N TYR A 170 9.92 4.54 -23.05
CA TYR A 170 8.68 5.11 -22.52
C TYR A 170 8.97 6.04 -21.34
N SER A 171 7.98 6.80 -20.87
CA SER A 171 8.01 7.44 -19.56
C SER A 171 7.48 6.47 -18.49
N GLY A 172 8.29 6.27 -17.45
CA GLY A 172 7.96 5.48 -16.27
C GLY A 172 7.55 6.32 -15.07
N HIS A 173 7.38 5.66 -13.90
CA HIS A 173 7.14 6.35 -12.63
C HIS A 173 8.26 6.09 -11.62
N LEU A 174 8.39 7.03 -10.65
CA LEU A 174 9.21 6.91 -9.45
C LEU A 174 8.30 6.71 -8.23
N GLY A 175 8.79 5.95 -7.24
CA GLY A 175 8.09 5.73 -5.98
C GLY A 175 6.73 5.03 -6.14
N ASP A 176 5.91 5.20 -5.14
CA ASP A 176 4.56 4.62 -5.07
C ASP A 176 3.60 5.48 -4.24
N TYR A 177 2.30 5.13 -4.23
CA TYR A 177 1.31 5.77 -3.37
C TYR A 177 1.38 5.27 -1.92
N SER A 178 1.99 4.11 -1.68
CA SER A 178 2.02 3.46 -0.36
C SER A 178 2.98 4.14 0.58
N THR A 179 4.21 4.42 0.12
CA THR A 179 5.35 4.84 0.94
C THR A 179 6.19 5.94 0.30
N GLY A 180 5.63 6.70 -0.65
CA GLY A 180 6.38 7.67 -1.46
C GLY A 180 7.25 8.64 -0.66
N ALA A 181 6.78 9.14 0.48
CA ALA A 181 7.58 9.98 1.37
C ALA A 181 8.66 9.18 2.12
N ALA A 182 8.30 8.03 2.67
CA ALA A 182 9.21 7.23 3.48
C ALA A 182 10.36 6.63 2.67
N GLN A 183 10.11 6.20 1.42
CA GLN A 183 11.17 5.69 0.54
C GLN A 183 12.28 6.71 0.27
N ILE A 184 11.95 7.99 0.28
CA ILE A 184 12.91 9.05 0.03
C ILE A 184 13.58 9.53 1.33
N ILE A 185 12.83 9.70 2.42
CA ILE A 185 13.41 10.21 3.65
C ILE A 185 14.25 9.17 4.41
N MET A 186 13.86 7.88 4.43
CA MET A 186 14.56 6.86 5.21
C MET A 186 16.01 6.62 4.77
N PRO A 187 16.39 6.64 3.48
CA PRO A 187 17.78 6.63 3.07
C PRO A 187 18.62 7.77 3.66
N HIS A 188 18.06 8.97 3.84
CA HIS A 188 18.74 10.09 4.49
C HIS A 188 18.88 9.90 6.01
N VAL A 189 18.01 9.11 6.63
CA VAL A 189 17.95 8.92 8.09
C VAL A 189 18.74 7.70 8.55
N VAL A 190 18.53 6.54 7.88
CA VAL A 190 19.11 5.24 8.28
C VAL A 190 19.85 4.53 7.14
N GLY A 191 19.99 5.18 5.98
CA GLY A 191 20.79 4.66 4.85
C GLY A 191 20.14 3.52 4.07
N SER A 192 18.86 3.23 4.32
CA SER A 192 18.06 2.21 3.59
C SER A 192 16.62 2.68 3.45
N ILE A 193 15.88 2.07 2.52
CA ILE A 193 14.44 2.36 2.33
C ILE A 193 13.62 2.05 3.59
N GLU A 194 14.05 1.15 4.42
CA GLU A 194 13.50 0.69 5.70
C GLU A 194 12.06 0.16 5.65
N VAL A 195 11.13 0.86 5.00
CA VAL A 195 9.72 0.47 4.90
C VAL A 195 9.48 -0.86 4.17
N TYR A 196 10.45 -1.34 3.40
CA TYR A 196 10.40 -2.62 2.70
C TYR A 196 11.48 -3.60 3.17
N GLU A 197 12.17 -3.28 4.26
CA GLU A 197 13.20 -4.16 4.83
C GLU A 197 12.60 -5.15 5.83
N GLN A 198 13.30 -6.29 6.02
CA GLN A 198 12.94 -7.22 7.09
C GLN A 198 13.16 -6.56 8.45
N GLN A 199 12.15 -6.62 9.29
CA GLN A 199 12.16 -6.08 10.65
C GLN A 199 12.71 -7.11 11.66
N THR A 200 12.99 -6.66 12.88
CA THR A 200 13.20 -7.58 14.01
C THR A 200 12.04 -8.58 14.05
N THR A 201 12.36 -9.86 14.09
CA THR A 201 11.37 -10.91 13.86
C THR A 201 10.32 -11.01 14.96
N TYR A 202 9.14 -11.50 14.60
CA TYR A 202 8.05 -11.71 15.54
C TYR A 202 8.43 -12.57 16.76
N PRO A 203 9.18 -13.69 16.63
CA PRO A 203 9.65 -14.44 17.79
C PRO A 203 10.49 -13.58 18.77
N VAL A 204 11.40 -12.76 18.24
CA VAL A 204 12.23 -11.88 19.08
C VAL A 204 11.38 -10.82 19.80
N VAL A 205 10.39 -10.24 19.13
CA VAL A 205 9.46 -9.28 19.75
C VAL A 205 8.66 -9.96 20.86
N LEU A 206 8.11 -11.16 20.60
CA LEU A 206 7.36 -11.91 21.61
C LEU A 206 8.21 -12.31 22.81
N GLU A 207 9.48 -12.63 22.60
CA GLU A 207 10.38 -13.04 23.69
C GLU A 207 10.86 -11.86 24.53
N HIS A 208 11.25 -10.76 23.89
CA HIS A 208 12.06 -9.72 24.52
C HIS A 208 11.37 -8.37 24.76
N SER A 209 10.28 -8.04 24.07
CA SER A 209 9.58 -6.77 24.31
C SER A 209 8.73 -6.85 25.57
N ASP A 210 8.71 -5.76 26.36
CA ASP A 210 7.76 -5.56 27.45
C ASP A 210 6.55 -4.77 26.96
N VAL A 211 6.80 -3.78 26.09
CA VAL A 211 5.81 -2.88 25.53
C VAL A 211 5.87 -2.94 24.00
N VAL A 212 4.72 -3.11 23.37
CA VAL A 212 4.55 -3.03 21.91
C VAL A 212 3.61 -1.87 21.61
N VAL A 213 4.10 -0.89 20.87
CA VAL A 213 3.32 0.28 20.46
C VAL A 213 2.88 0.08 19.00
N LEU A 214 1.58 0.19 18.76
CA LEU A 214 0.96 0.13 17.44
C LEU A 214 0.56 1.56 17.03
N TRP A 215 1.40 2.27 16.28
CA TRP A 215 1.20 3.66 15.91
C TRP A 215 0.64 3.77 14.48
N GLY A 216 -0.65 4.09 14.36
CA GLY A 216 -1.32 4.17 13.05
C GLY A 216 -1.28 2.86 12.27
N LEU A 217 -1.42 1.73 12.95
CA LEU A 217 -1.15 0.38 12.44
C LEU A 217 -2.37 -0.52 12.64
N ASN A 218 -2.87 -1.13 11.55
CA ASN A 218 -4.03 -2.02 11.57
C ASN A 218 -3.74 -3.42 10.99
N PRO A 219 -2.82 -4.21 11.60
CA PRO A 219 -2.36 -5.48 11.04
C PRO A 219 -3.45 -6.56 10.91
N ILE A 220 -4.45 -6.59 11.79
CA ILE A 220 -5.57 -7.55 11.68
C ILE A 220 -6.34 -7.36 10.37
N ASN A 221 -6.37 -6.15 9.84
CA ASN A 221 -6.93 -5.87 8.53
C ASN A 221 -5.90 -6.10 7.41
N THR A 222 -4.74 -5.47 7.50
CA THR A 222 -3.80 -5.36 6.37
C THR A 222 -3.00 -6.63 6.10
N LEU A 223 -2.80 -7.52 7.08
CA LEU A 223 -2.10 -8.80 6.90
C LEU A 223 -2.97 -9.92 6.29
N LYS A 224 -4.23 -9.64 5.95
CA LYS A 224 -5.08 -10.54 5.14
C LYS A 224 -4.58 -10.70 3.71
N ILE A 225 -3.65 -9.84 3.28
CA ILE A 225 -3.05 -9.80 1.96
C ILE A 225 -1.52 -9.67 2.07
N ALA A 226 -0.81 -10.01 0.99
CA ALA A 226 0.62 -9.76 0.83
C ALA A 226 0.93 -9.35 -0.62
N TRP A 227 2.13 -8.82 -0.88
CA TRP A 227 2.53 -8.42 -2.23
C TRP A 227 2.61 -9.61 -3.20
N SER A 228 3.05 -10.77 -2.75
CA SER A 228 2.94 -12.03 -3.48
C SER A 228 1.65 -12.77 -3.11
N SER A 229 1.65 -13.51 -2.02
CA SER A 229 0.50 -14.24 -1.48
C SER A 229 0.68 -14.35 0.03
N THR A 230 -0.35 -14.05 0.84
CA THR A 230 -0.19 -14.14 2.30
C THR A 230 -0.12 -15.58 2.78
N ASP A 231 0.71 -15.82 3.80
CA ASP A 231 0.70 -17.06 4.59
C ASP A 231 -0.03 -16.87 5.93
N CYS A 232 -0.53 -15.67 6.21
CA CYS A 232 -1.20 -15.27 7.45
C CYS A 232 -0.32 -15.38 8.72
N ALA A 233 0.99 -15.56 8.59
CA ALA A 233 1.87 -15.72 9.76
C ALA A 233 1.90 -14.48 10.67
N GLY A 234 1.79 -13.29 10.09
CA GLY A 234 1.69 -12.06 10.89
C GLY A 234 0.41 -11.98 11.71
N LEU A 235 -0.72 -12.48 11.20
CA LEU A 235 -1.97 -12.56 11.97
C LEU A 235 -1.81 -13.49 13.18
N GLU A 236 -1.14 -14.63 13.00
CA GLU A 236 -0.81 -15.56 14.10
C GLU A 236 0.04 -14.88 15.18
N PHE A 237 1.04 -14.08 14.78
CA PHE A 237 1.84 -13.29 15.73
C PHE A 237 0.96 -12.36 16.58
N PHE A 238 0.04 -11.60 15.97
CA PHE A 238 -0.81 -10.69 16.73
C PHE A 238 -1.80 -11.45 17.66
N HIS A 239 -2.24 -12.65 17.29
CA HIS A 239 -2.97 -13.55 18.18
C HIS A 239 -2.12 -13.99 19.38
N GLN A 240 -0.85 -14.33 19.16
CA GLN A 240 0.09 -14.69 20.23
C GLN A 240 0.40 -13.47 21.11
N LEU A 241 0.58 -12.29 20.52
CA LEU A 241 0.82 -11.04 21.25
C LEU A 241 -0.36 -10.72 22.18
N LYS A 242 -1.61 -10.87 21.71
CA LYS A 242 -2.80 -10.69 22.56
C LYS A 242 -2.79 -11.62 23.76
N LYS A 243 -2.35 -12.87 23.59
CA LYS A 243 -2.32 -13.89 24.66
C LYS A 243 -1.12 -13.75 25.58
N SER A 244 -0.09 -13.00 25.19
CA SER A 244 1.20 -12.94 25.90
C SER A 244 1.16 -12.18 27.23
N GLY A 245 0.13 -11.36 27.46
CA GLY A 245 0.07 -10.47 28.62
C GLY A 245 0.99 -9.26 28.56
N LYS A 246 1.67 -9.02 27.42
CA LYS A 246 2.50 -7.84 27.22
C LYS A 246 1.65 -6.57 27.15
N THR A 247 2.26 -5.45 27.52
CA THR A 247 1.61 -4.14 27.38
C THR A 247 1.53 -3.76 25.89
N VAL A 248 0.31 -3.59 25.38
CA VAL A 248 0.05 -3.10 24.02
C VAL A 248 -0.57 -1.72 24.09
N ILE A 249 0.02 -0.76 23.40
CA ILE A 249 -0.48 0.62 23.31
C ILE A 249 -0.77 0.91 21.85
N ALA A 250 -2.03 1.20 21.52
CA ALA A 250 -2.45 1.53 20.17
C ALA A 250 -2.75 3.03 20.06
N ILE A 251 -2.00 3.71 19.20
CA ILE A 251 -2.13 5.16 18.97
C ILE A 251 -2.72 5.35 17.58
N ASP A 252 -4.00 5.68 17.52
CA ASP A 252 -4.73 5.83 16.26
C ASP A 252 -6.00 6.68 16.49
N PRO A 253 -6.32 7.65 15.63
CA PRO A 253 -7.60 8.37 15.70
C PRO A 253 -8.84 7.49 15.54
N ILE A 254 -8.66 6.30 14.96
CA ILE A 254 -9.70 5.30 14.73
C ILE A 254 -9.47 4.09 15.63
N ARG A 255 -10.52 3.62 16.30
CA ARG A 255 -10.55 2.31 16.94
C ARG A 255 -10.72 1.24 15.87
N SER A 256 -9.58 0.85 15.29
CA SER A 256 -9.47 -0.05 14.14
C SER A 256 -9.83 -1.49 14.49
N GLU A 257 -9.91 -2.36 13.47
CA GLU A 257 -10.13 -3.81 13.65
C GLU A 257 -9.06 -4.43 14.56
N THR A 258 -7.84 -3.92 14.55
CA THR A 258 -6.76 -4.38 15.44
C THR A 258 -7.06 -3.99 16.89
N ILE A 259 -7.48 -2.77 17.14
CA ILE A 259 -7.81 -2.31 18.50
C ILE A 259 -9.02 -3.07 19.03
N GLU A 260 -10.06 -3.25 18.20
CA GLU A 260 -11.22 -4.08 18.54
C GLU A 260 -10.82 -5.53 18.84
N PHE A 261 -9.90 -6.09 18.04
CA PHE A 261 -9.38 -7.44 18.27
C PHE A 261 -8.68 -7.56 19.61
N PHE A 262 -7.82 -6.61 19.99
CA PHE A 262 -7.16 -6.62 21.30
C PHE A 262 -8.15 -6.39 22.44
N GLY A 263 -9.16 -5.54 22.25
CA GLY A 263 -10.13 -5.18 23.29
C GLY A 263 -9.46 -4.60 24.54
N GLU A 264 -9.74 -5.15 25.71
CA GLU A 264 -9.14 -4.72 26.99
C GLU A 264 -7.63 -5.03 27.11
N ASN A 265 -7.05 -5.81 26.19
CA ASN A 265 -5.61 -6.11 26.18
C ASN A 265 -4.76 -5.03 25.48
N ALA A 266 -5.37 -3.96 24.98
CA ALA A 266 -4.64 -2.81 24.45
C ALA A 266 -5.19 -1.51 25.02
N GLU A 267 -4.29 -0.59 25.35
CA GLU A 267 -4.64 0.79 25.66
C GLU A 267 -4.80 1.57 24.36
N TRP A 268 -5.99 2.11 24.10
CA TRP A 268 -6.25 2.95 22.94
C TRP A 268 -6.12 4.43 23.26
N ILE A 269 -5.24 5.11 22.53
CA ILE A 269 -5.01 6.56 22.60
C ILE A 269 -5.37 7.16 21.25
N ALA A 270 -6.32 8.11 21.24
CA ALA A 270 -6.83 8.74 20.02
C ALA A 270 -6.34 10.19 19.89
N PRO A 271 -5.23 10.46 19.19
CA PRO A 271 -4.82 11.82 18.86
C PRO A 271 -5.73 12.43 17.79
N HIS A 272 -5.68 13.75 17.60
CA HIS A 272 -6.19 14.37 16.39
C HIS A 272 -5.42 13.83 15.16
N PRO A 273 -6.08 13.53 14.02
CA PRO A 273 -5.39 13.08 12.82
C PRO A 273 -4.29 14.07 12.39
N MET A 274 -3.20 13.57 11.85
CA MET A 274 -2.07 14.31 11.29
C MET A 274 -1.19 15.04 12.32
N THR A 275 -1.35 14.79 13.61
CA THR A 275 -0.61 15.48 14.68
C THR A 275 0.47 14.61 15.34
N ASP A 276 0.84 13.51 14.74
CA ASP A 276 1.79 12.50 15.26
C ASP A 276 3.14 13.11 15.64
N VAL A 277 3.68 14.02 14.81
CA VAL A 277 4.98 14.67 15.04
C VAL A 277 4.95 15.50 16.33
N ALA A 278 3.90 16.31 16.54
CA ALA A 278 3.74 17.10 17.75
C ALA A 278 3.59 16.20 18.99
N MET A 279 2.82 15.11 18.88
CA MET A 279 2.68 14.12 19.95
C MET A 279 4.01 13.49 20.33
N MET A 280 4.80 13.03 19.33
CA MET A 280 6.13 12.45 19.55
C MET A 280 7.11 13.46 20.16
N MET A 281 7.05 14.74 19.74
CA MET A 281 7.88 15.81 20.31
C MET A 281 7.56 16.06 21.78
N GLY A 282 6.28 16.08 22.18
CA GLY A 282 5.92 16.20 23.60
C GLY A 282 6.45 15.06 24.46
N ILE A 283 6.46 13.83 23.92
CA ILE A 283 7.08 12.67 24.56
C ILE A 283 8.61 12.83 24.63
N ALA A 284 9.25 13.22 23.52
CA ALA A 284 10.69 13.43 23.41
C ALA A 284 11.19 14.54 24.36
N HIS A 285 10.49 15.66 24.41
CA HIS A 285 10.77 16.76 25.33
C HIS A 285 10.72 16.30 26.79
N THR A 286 9.70 15.51 27.15
CA THR A 286 9.58 14.94 28.51
C THR A 286 10.77 14.03 28.83
N LEU A 287 11.26 13.22 27.89
CA LEU A 287 12.46 12.39 28.07
C LEU A 287 13.69 13.26 28.37
N VAL A 288 13.87 14.39 27.67
CA VAL A 288 14.99 15.33 27.93
C VAL A 288 14.87 15.99 29.31
N LYS A 289 13.71 16.57 29.61
CA LYS A 289 13.47 17.26 30.90
C LYS A 289 13.64 16.35 32.12
N GLN A 290 13.30 15.09 31.98
CA GLN A 290 13.42 14.09 33.04
C GLN A 290 14.76 13.34 33.03
N GLY A 291 15.68 13.67 32.11
CA GLY A 291 16.98 13.00 31.98
C GLY A 291 16.88 11.50 31.63
N LYS A 292 15.83 11.09 30.92
CA LYS A 292 15.54 9.69 30.58
C LYS A 292 15.95 9.30 29.15
N HIS A 293 16.41 10.26 28.34
CA HIS A 293 16.97 9.94 27.01
C HIS A 293 18.37 9.34 27.14
N ASP A 294 18.69 8.39 26.30
CA ASP A 294 19.99 7.67 26.32
C ASP A 294 21.07 8.48 25.59
N LYS A 295 21.74 9.38 26.34
CA LYS A 295 22.83 10.22 25.79
C LYS A 295 23.98 9.40 25.22
N ALA A 296 24.33 8.28 25.85
CA ALA A 296 25.44 7.45 25.39
C ALA A 296 25.12 6.81 24.00
N PHE A 297 23.87 6.41 23.78
CA PHE A 297 23.44 5.92 22.47
C PHE A 297 23.44 7.07 21.46
N LEU A 298 22.87 8.23 21.80
CA LEU A 298 22.81 9.38 20.92
C LEU A 298 24.20 9.84 20.46
N ASP A 299 25.15 9.98 21.38
CA ASP A 299 26.53 10.40 21.08
C ASP A 299 27.25 9.40 20.16
N LYS A 300 27.06 8.09 20.38
CA LYS A 300 27.77 7.05 19.65
C LYS A 300 27.18 6.77 18.28
N TYR A 301 25.85 6.69 18.15
CA TYR A 301 25.15 6.11 17.00
C TYR A 301 24.42 7.12 16.13
N THR A 302 24.37 8.41 16.53
CA THR A 302 23.66 9.43 15.78
C THR A 302 24.55 10.56 15.30
N ALA A 303 24.05 11.33 14.34
CA ALA A 303 24.61 12.60 13.89
C ALA A 303 23.56 13.71 13.99
N GLY A 304 23.94 14.85 14.57
CA GLY A 304 23.15 16.09 14.62
C GLY A 304 21.98 16.08 15.62
N TYR A 305 22.03 15.24 16.64
CA TYR A 305 21.02 15.26 17.71
C TYR A 305 20.97 16.60 18.43
N ASP A 306 22.11 17.26 18.65
CA ASP A 306 22.23 18.58 19.26
C ASP A 306 21.38 19.65 18.56
N LYS A 307 21.30 19.60 17.24
CA LYS A 307 20.46 20.49 16.42
C LYS A 307 18.98 20.27 16.69
N PHE A 308 18.56 19.01 16.69
CA PHE A 308 17.19 18.63 16.99
C PHE A 308 16.83 18.98 18.45
N GLU A 309 17.72 18.73 19.42
CA GLU A 309 17.49 19.08 20.83
C GLU A 309 17.29 20.58 21.01
N ALA A 310 18.09 21.41 20.33
CA ALA A 310 17.91 22.86 20.34
C ALA A 310 16.54 23.32 19.86
N TYR A 311 16.06 22.72 18.75
CA TYR A 311 14.70 22.94 18.25
C TYR A 311 13.63 22.44 19.22
N LEU A 312 13.80 21.23 19.77
CA LEU A 312 12.87 20.62 20.73
C LEU A 312 12.71 21.47 22.00
N MET A 313 13.81 22.02 22.48
CA MET A 313 13.86 22.85 23.70
C MET A 313 13.50 24.31 23.45
N GLY A 314 13.18 24.70 22.21
CA GLY A 314 12.77 26.06 21.84
C GLY A 314 13.92 27.06 21.68
N GLU A 315 15.16 26.60 21.60
CA GLU A 315 16.32 27.47 21.38
C GLU A 315 16.39 28.03 19.96
N GLU A 316 15.83 27.29 18.99
CA GLU A 316 15.86 27.68 17.58
C GLU A 316 14.73 28.66 17.21
N ASP A 317 13.49 28.40 17.68
CA ASP A 317 12.28 29.13 17.26
C ASP A 317 11.53 29.81 18.43
N GLY A 318 12.06 29.76 19.64
CA GLY A 318 11.45 30.33 20.83
C GLY A 318 10.24 29.56 21.37
N VAL A 319 9.95 28.36 20.85
CA VAL A 319 8.81 27.53 21.24
C VAL A 319 9.26 26.19 21.80
N GLU A 320 9.15 26.02 23.12
CA GLU A 320 9.43 24.72 23.77
C GLU A 320 8.35 23.69 23.39
N LYS A 321 8.76 22.53 22.86
CA LYS A 321 7.84 21.47 22.36
C LYS A 321 7.38 20.58 23.53
N SER A 322 6.91 21.20 24.62
CA SER A 322 6.52 20.50 25.83
C SER A 322 5.31 19.58 25.67
N ALA A 323 5.03 18.76 26.69
CA ALA A 323 3.83 17.92 26.69
C ALA A 323 2.54 18.74 26.63
N GLU A 324 2.54 19.96 27.26
CA GLU A 324 1.41 20.88 27.22
C GLU A 324 1.22 21.47 25.81
N TRP A 325 2.31 21.90 25.16
CA TRP A 325 2.29 22.36 23.78
C TRP A 325 1.76 21.27 22.84
N ALA A 326 2.27 20.04 22.95
CA ALA A 326 1.85 18.91 22.16
C ALA A 326 0.36 18.55 22.40
N SER A 327 -0.09 18.61 23.66
CA SER A 327 -1.46 18.33 24.05
C SER A 327 -2.47 19.27 23.37
N GLN A 328 -2.14 20.55 23.22
CA GLN A 328 -2.98 21.53 22.52
C GLN A 328 -3.16 21.18 21.03
N ILE A 329 -2.13 20.60 20.41
CA ILE A 329 -2.15 20.21 18.98
C ILE A 329 -2.81 18.86 18.79
N CYS A 330 -2.37 17.84 19.52
CA CYS A 330 -2.80 16.46 19.28
C CYS A 330 -4.08 16.06 20.05
N GLY A 331 -4.52 16.86 21.01
CA GLY A 331 -5.72 16.57 21.82
C GLY A 331 -5.56 15.38 22.76
N VAL A 332 -4.32 14.92 23.00
CA VAL A 332 -3.99 13.92 24.03
C VAL A 332 -3.53 14.66 25.29
N PRO A 333 -4.05 14.35 26.49
CA PRO A 333 -3.65 15.07 27.72
C PRO A 333 -2.15 15.05 27.97
N ALA A 334 -1.56 16.19 28.38
CA ALA A 334 -0.13 16.31 28.63
C ALA A 334 0.39 15.24 29.61
N LYS A 335 -0.35 14.96 30.70
CA LYS A 335 -0.01 13.89 31.66
C LYS A 335 0.06 12.50 31.01
N GLN A 336 -0.72 12.25 29.96
CA GLN A 336 -0.66 10.97 29.23
C GLN A 336 0.60 10.91 28.37
N LEU A 337 1.04 12.04 27.76
CA LEU A 337 2.30 12.10 27.02
C LEU A 337 3.51 11.89 27.96
N GLU A 338 3.49 12.51 29.14
CA GLU A 338 4.50 12.29 30.18
C GLU A 338 4.54 10.83 30.65
N LEU A 339 3.37 10.19 30.81
CA LEU A 339 3.26 8.78 31.17
C LEU A 339 3.83 7.88 30.08
N LEU A 340 3.58 8.17 28.80
CA LEU A 340 4.15 7.42 27.67
C LEU A 340 5.69 7.52 27.66
N ALA A 341 6.26 8.71 27.90
CA ALA A 341 7.71 8.88 28.03
C ALA A 341 8.30 7.99 29.15
N ASP A 342 7.59 7.92 30.27
CA ASP A 342 7.99 7.09 31.43
C ASP A 342 7.92 5.59 31.08
N ILE A 343 6.83 5.15 30.44
CA ILE A 343 6.63 3.75 30.04
C ILE A 343 7.70 3.34 29.01
N PHE A 344 7.90 4.14 27.97
CA PHE A 344 8.82 3.79 26.88
C PHE A 344 10.28 3.73 27.35
N SER A 345 10.68 4.61 28.25
CA SER A 345 12.06 4.65 28.76
C SER A 345 12.38 3.58 29.79
N LYS A 346 11.39 3.09 30.54
CA LYS A 346 11.60 2.09 31.62
C LYS A 346 11.48 0.65 31.15
N ASN A 347 10.95 0.41 29.96
CA ASN A 347 10.65 -0.93 29.45
C ASN A 347 11.36 -1.17 28.12
N ARG A 348 11.50 -2.45 27.75
CA ARG A 348 11.89 -2.85 26.40
C ARG A 348 10.73 -2.56 25.43
N THR A 349 10.86 -1.49 24.67
CA THR A 349 9.76 -0.95 23.85
C THR A 349 10.03 -1.13 22.35
N MET A 350 9.09 -1.76 21.65
CA MET A 350 9.08 -1.84 20.20
C MET A 350 8.04 -0.86 19.64
N LEU A 351 8.49 0.14 18.89
CA LEU A 351 7.63 1.11 18.20
C LEU A 351 7.30 0.61 16.81
N MET A 352 6.12 0.08 16.61
CA MET A 352 5.62 -0.37 15.29
C MET A 352 4.75 0.72 14.69
N ALA A 353 5.10 1.23 13.51
CA ALA A 353 4.32 2.26 12.84
C ALA A 353 3.80 1.85 11.47
N GLY A 354 2.59 2.33 11.16
CA GLY A 354 1.93 2.12 9.87
C GLY A 354 2.35 3.15 8.83
N TRP A 355 2.20 2.81 7.55
CA TRP A 355 2.53 3.70 6.43
C TRP A 355 1.51 4.83 6.22
N GLY A 356 0.31 4.73 6.80
CA GLY A 356 -0.70 5.78 6.74
C GLY A 356 -0.20 7.14 7.22
N MET A 357 0.70 7.12 8.22
CA MET A 357 1.26 8.32 8.83
C MET A 357 2.01 9.22 7.84
N GLN A 358 2.70 8.66 6.84
CA GLN A 358 3.48 9.44 5.88
C GLN A 358 2.69 9.84 4.61
N ARG A 359 1.44 9.35 4.43
CA ARG A 359 0.56 9.74 3.32
C ARG A 359 -0.23 11.02 3.64
N GLN A 360 0.47 12.06 4.02
CA GLN A 360 -0.06 13.35 4.47
C GLN A 360 0.88 14.46 4.01
N GLN A 361 0.40 15.67 3.98
CA GLN A 361 1.29 16.83 3.80
C GLN A 361 2.39 16.79 4.87
N TYR A 362 3.64 17.02 4.46
CA TYR A 362 4.84 16.86 5.29
C TYR A 362 5.05 15.44 5.83
N GLY A 363 4.71 14.44 5.03
CA GLY A 363 4.73 13.02 5.41
C GLY A 363 6.10 12.51 5.86
N GLU A 364 7.17 13.07 5.32
CA GLU A 364 8.57 12.75 5.63
C GLU A 364 8.88 12.91 7.12
N GLN A 365 8.28 13.91 7.77
CA GLN A 365 8.55 14.27 9.17
C GLN A 365 8.10 13.18 10.16
N ARG A 366 7.07 12.38 9.83
CA ARG A 366 6.47 11.40 10.77
C ARG A 366 7.40 10.22 11.03
N HIS A 367 7.86 9.58 9.96
CA HIS A 367 8.77 8.44 10.09
C HIS A 367 10.13 8.88 10.64
N TRP A 368 10.63 10.04 10.22
CA TRP A 368 11.87 10.60 10.76
C TRP A 368 11.75 10.87 12.27
N MET A 369 10.66 11.49 12.71
CA MET A 369 10.43 11.75 14.14
C MET A 369 10.28 10.46 14.96
N LEU A 370 9.65 9.40 14.41
CA LEU A 370 9.55 8.11 15.08
C LEU A 370 10.93 7.47 15.28
N VAL A 371 11.78 7.48 14.25
CA VAL A 371 13.17 7.01 14.37
C VAL A 371 13.93 7.83 15.42
N THR A 372 13.75 9.15 15.41
CA THR A 372 14.39 10.03 16.41
C THR A 372 13.94 9.68 17.82
N LEU A 373 12.65 9.48 18.06
CA LEU A 373 12.13 9.02 19.36
C LEU A 373 12.74 7.67 19.77
N ALA A 374 12.82 6.70 18.82
CA ALA A 374 13.43 5.41 19.09
C ALA A 374 14.92 5.51 19.42
N THR A 375 15.67 6.45 18.81
CA THR A 375 17.08 6.72 19.16
C THR A 375 17.23 7.31 20.54
N MET A 376 16.34 8.21 20.95
CA MET A 376 16.34 8.78 22.30
C MET A 376 16.09 7.74 23.40
N LEU A 377 15.36 6.67 23.08
CA LEU A 377 15.17 5.52 23.98
C LEU A 377 16.39 4.58 24.03
N GLY A 378 17.34 4.69 23.10
CA GLY A 378 18.58 3.93 23.08
C GLY A 378 18.42 2.42 22.80
N GLN A 379 17.29 1.99 22.26
CA GLN A 379 16.96 0.55 22.14
C GLN A 379 17.11 -0.02 20.72
N ILE A 380 17.45 0.78 19.71
CA ILE A 380 17.66 0.32 18.33
C ILE A 380 18.79 -0.72 18.31
N GLY A 381 18.56 -1.85 17.65
CA GLY A 381 19.50 -2.97 17.56
C GLY A 381 19.54 -3.88 18.79
N LEU A 382 18.68 -3.66 19.78
CA LEU A 382 18.47 -4.59 20.88
C LEU A 382 17.30 -5.54 20.58
N PRO A 383 17.38 -6.81 21.01
CA PRO A 383 16.24 -7.72 20.89
C PRO A 383 14.97 -7.14 21.51
N GLY A 384 13.90 -7.10 20.74
CA GLY A 384 12.58 -6.63 21.16
C GLY A 384 12.44 -5.12 21.41
N GLY A 385 13.46 -4.31 21.09
CA GLY A 385 13.42 -2.85 21.21
C GLY A 385 13.66 -2.14 19.88
N GLY A 386 13.45 -0.81 19.86
CA GLY A 386 13.64 0.03 18.69
C GLY A 386 12.34 0.31 17.91
N PHE A 387 12.39 0.25 16.60
CA PHE A 387 11.27 0.59 15.75
C PHE A 387 11.12 -0.36 14.56
N GLY A 388 9.95 -0.30 13.86
CA GLY A 388 9.75 -0.99 12.59
C GLY A 388 8.53 -0.47 11.84
N PHE A 389 8.64 -0.47 10.50
CA PHE A 389 7.63 0.10 9.59
C PHE A 389 6.88 -0.94 8.73
N SER A 390 7.22 -2.24 8.83
CA SER A 390 6.66 -3.28 7.96
C SER A 390 5.92 -4.38 8.71
N TYR A 391 5.64 -4.25 9.99
CA TYR A 391 4.94 -5.29 10.76
C TYR A 391 3.48 -5.51 10.33
N HIS A 392 2.88 -4.53 9.67
CA HIS A 392 1.50 -4.57 9.15
C HIS A 392 1.43 -4.90 7.66
N TYR A 393 2.58 -5.14 7.01
CA TYR A 393 2.63 -5.36 5.57
C TYR A 393 3.60 -6.49 5.24
N SER A 394 3.21 -7.37 4.32
CA SER A 394 4.05 -8.45 3.79
C SER A 394 4.77 -9.27 4.87
N ASN A 395 4.22 -9.31 6.08
CA ASN A 395 4.79 -10.03 7.22
C ASN A 395 6.26 -9.65 7.52
N GLY A 396 6.59 -8.34 7.55
CA GLY A 396 7.97 -7.86 7.72
C GLY A 396 8.71 -8.39 8.94
N GLY A 397 8.00 -8.83 9.99
CA GLY A 397 8.56 -9.52 11.15
C GLY A 397 8.64 -11.05 11.01
N ASN A 398 8.24 -11.62 9.88
CA ASN A 398 8.25 -13.06 9.69
C ASN A 398 9.68 -13.57 9.39
N PRO A 399 10.17 -14.61 10.07
CA PRO A 399 11.50 -15.16 9.80
C PRO A 399 11.59 -15.71 8.38
N ALA A 400 12.70 -15.41 7.68
CA ALA A 400 12.97 -15.99 6.38
C ALA A 400 13.15 -17.51 6.47
N ARG A 401 12.64 -18.25 5.48
CA ARG A 401 12.85 -19.67 5.30
C ARG A 401 14.08 -19.94 4.44
N ASP A 402 14.64 -21.13 4.56
CA ASP A 402 15.65 -21.63 3.62
C ASP A 402 14.93 -21.99 2.31
N ALA A 403 14.88 -21.04 1.39
CA ALA A 403 14.13 -21.18 0.16
C ALA A 403 15.01 -20.87 -1.05
N GLY A 404 14.77 -21.58 -2.16
CA GLY A 404 15.22 -21.11 -3.46
C GLY A 404 14.38 -19.95 -3.90
N VAL A 405 15.00 -18.88 -4.35
CA VAL A 405 14.28 -17.71 -4.85
C VAL A 405 13.56 -18.08 -6.15
N LEU A 406 12.26 -17.85 -6.22
CA LEU A 406 11.47 -17.95 -7.44
C LEU A 406 11.68 -16.66 -8.26
N PRO A 407 12.40 -16.71 -9.39
CA PRO A 407 12.56 -15.53 -10.23
C PRO A 407 11.26 -15.15 -10.90
N ALA A 408 11.21 -13.96 -11.45
CA ALA A 408 10.05 -13.46 -12.20
C ALA A 408 10.50 -12.93 -13.57
N ILE A 409 9.53 -12.77 -14.48
CA ILE A 409 9.78 -12.14 -15.77
C ILE A 409 10.33 -10.71 -15.58
N SER A 410 11.29 -10.33 -16.43
CA SER A 410 11.92 -9.01 -16.40
C SER A 410 11.32 -8.09 -17.48
N ALA A 411 11.31 -6.79 -17.19
CA ALA A 411 11.03 -5.76 -18.20
C ALA A 411 12.15 -5.64 -19.25
N SER A 412 13.37 -6.08 -18.93
CA SER A 412 14.50 -6.12 -19.85
C SER A 412 14.55 -7.47 -20.58
N LEU A 413 14.91 -7.45 -21.87
CA LEU A 413 15.23 -8.64 -22.63
C LEU A 413 16.60 -9.17 -22.19
N GLY A 414 16.73 -10.51 -22.10
CA GLY A 414 18.01 -11.14 -21.75
C GLY A 414 18.37 -11.12 -20.26
N GLY A 415 17.40 -10.89 -19.35
CA GLY A 415 17.59 -11.11 -17.90
C GLY A 415 18.42 -10.07 -17.15
N GLY A 416 18.64 -8.89 -17.72
CA GLY A 416 19.32 -7.78 -17.03
C GLY A 416 18.52 -7.28 -15.83
N SER A 417 19.09 -7.38 -14.62
CA SER A 417 18.54 -6.79 -13.40
C SER A 417 18.65 -5.26 -13.46
N SER A 418 17.55 -4.57 -13.18
CA SER A 418 17.51 -3.11 -12.99
C SER A 418 17.99 -2.66 -11.60
N ALA A 419 18.81 -3.46 -10.93
CA ALA A 419 19.36 -3.10 -9.63
C ALA A 419 20.44 -2.01 -9.81
N GLY A 420 20.12 -0.80 -9.37
CA GLY A 420 21.16 0.17 -9.10
C GLY A 420 21.00 1.61 -9.53
N ASN A 421 19.88 2.01 -10.14
CA ASN A 421 19.62 3.44 -10.37
C ASN A 421 18.19 3.79 -9.94
N ASP A 422 18.07 4.53 -8.85
CA ASP A 422 16.79 5.05 -8.32
C ASP A 422 16.02 5.95 -9.31
N TRP A 423 16.62 6.26 -10.46
CA TRP A 423 16.16 7.22 -11.47
C TRP A 423 15.68 6.59 -12.77
N ALA A 424 15.94 5.30 -13.02
CA ALA A 424 15.58 4.65 -14.26
C ALA A 424 14.93 3.30 -13.98
N VAL A 425 13.62 3.22 -14.13
CA VAL A 425 12.95 1.95 -14.39
C VAL A 425 13.49 1.40 -15.70
N SER A 426 13.83 0.10 -15.74
CA SER A 426 14.43 -0.53 -16.93
C SER A 426 13.64 -0.19 -18.20
N GLY A 427 14.32 0.41 -19.19
CA GLY A 427 13.74 0.84 -20.46
C GLY A 427 13.00 2.18 -20.45
N ALA A 428 12.77 2.81 -19.30
CA ALA A 428 12.24 4.15 -19.23
C ALA A 428 13.31 5.18 -19.65
N VAL A 429 12.93 6.07 -20.55
CA VAL A 429 13.79 7.18 -20.98
C VAL A 429 13.66 8.40 -20.06
N GLN A 430 12.54 8.46 -19.33
CA GLN A 430 12.25 9.49 -18.34
C GLN A 430 11.29 8.90 -17.30
N SER A 431 11.33 9.38 -16.05
CA SER A 431 10.39 8.97 -14.99
C SER A 431 10.07 10.16 -14.09
N PHE A 432 8.91 10.13 -13.45
CA PHE A 432 8.47 11.15 -12.50
C PHE A 432 7.68 10.49 -11.36
N PRO A 433 7.56 11.13 -10.17
CA PRO A 433 6.80 10.59 -9.05
C PRO A 433 5.36 10.27 -9.45
N VAL A 434 4.92 9.01 -9.24
CA VAL A 434 3.60 8.54 -9.70
C VAL A 434 2.43 9.37 -9.15
N ALA A 435 2.58 9.90 -7.93
CA ALA A 435 1.61 10.76 -7.30
C ALA A 435 1.52 12.18 -7.94
N ARG A 436 2.36 12.48 -8.92
CA ARG A 436 2.36 13.76 -9.66
C ARG A 436 1.88 13.62 -11.11
N ILE A 437 1.18 12.53 -11.42
CA ILE A 437 0.70 12.28 -12.80
C ILE A 437 -0.24 13.39 -13.31
N VAL A 438 -1.08 13.96 -12.46
CA VAL A 438 -1.99 15.05 -12.85
C VAL A 438 -1.19 16.31 -13.18
N GLU A 439 -0.22 16.66 -12.36
CA GLU A 439 0.69 17.80 -12.62
C GLU A 439 1.49 17.60 -13.91
N ALA A 440 1.99 16.37 -14.16
CA ALA A 440 2.69 16.06 -15.41
C ALA A 440 1.80 16.24 -16.65
N LEU A 441 0.53 15.87 -16.55
CA LEU A 441 -0.44 16.08 -17.62
C LEU A 441 -0.84 17.57 -17.78
N GLU A 442 -0.92 18.32 -16.69
CA GLU A 442 -1.29 19.73 -16.70
C GLU A 442 -0.16 20.64 -17.18
N ASN A 443 1.09 20.32 -16.80
CA ASN A 443 2.25 21.20 -16.93
C ASN A 443 3.44 20.50 -17.61
N PRO A 444 3.31 20.02 -18.86
CA PRO A 444 4.44 19.40 -19.58
C PRO A 444 5.61 20.38 -19.71
N GLY A 445 6.83 19.90 -19.43
CA GLY A 445 8.06 20.72 -19.47
C GLY A 445 8.31 21.58 -18.23
N GLN A 446 7.40 21.63 -17.26
CA GLN A 446 7.64 22.33 -16.00
C GLN A 446 8.69 21.60 -15.17
N SER A 447 9.64 22.35 -14.61
CA SER A 447 10.64 21.84 -13.67
C SER A 447 10.02 21.64 -12.28
N TYR A 448 10.49 20.61 -11.58
CA TYR A 448 10.16 20.33 -10.19
C TYR A 448 11.38 19.72 -9.48
N HIS A 449 11.48 19.94 -8.18
CA HIS A 449 12.51 19.34 -7.35
C HIS A 449 12.07 17.94 -6.88
N HIS A 450 13.00 16.98 -6.89
CA HIS A 450 12.82 15.65 -6.31
C HIS A 450 14.15 15.10 -5.78
N ASN A 451 14.26 14.91 -4.47
CA ASN A 451 15.40 14.30 -3.79
C ASN A 451 16.77 14.86 -4.25
N GLY A 452 16.91 16.20 -4.28
CA GLY A 452 18.13 16.91 -4.67
C GLY A 452 18.35 17.06 -6.19
N HIS A 453 17.36 16.68 -6.99
CA HIS A 453 17.42 16.81 -8.45
C HIS A 453 16.33 17.73 -8.98
N GLU A 454 16.70 18.60 -9.92
CA GLU A 454 15.74 19.36 -10.73
C GLU A 454 15.37 18.50 -11.95
N LEU A 455 14.12 18.08 -12.01
CA LEU A 455 13.57 17.26 -13.07
C LEU A 455 12.46 18.03 -13.81
N THR A 456 12.06 17.54 -14.99
CA THR A 456 10.99 18.15 -15.79
C THR A 456 9.91 17.11 -16.10
N PHE A 457 8.66 17.54 -16.12
CA PHE A 457 7.56 16.67 -16.52
C PHE A 457 7.59 16.37 -18.02
N PRO A 458 7.38 15.10 -18.44
CA PRO A 458 7.28 14.76 -19.86
C PRO A 458 6.00 15.31 -20.50
N ASN A 459 6.02 15.52 -21.82
CA ASN A 459 4.82 15.83 -22.58
C ASN A 459 4.08 14.56 -22.98
N ILE A 460 3.24 14.03 -22.06
CA ILE A 460 2.53 12.77 -22.24
C ILE A 460 1.41 12.92 -23.26
N LYS A 461 1.46 12.13 -24.33
CA LYS A 461 0.46 12.06 -25.41
C LYS A 461 -0.27 10.73 -25.46
N MET A 462 0.36 9.68 -24.96
CA MET A 462 -0.24 8.36 -24.83
C MET A 462 -0.06 7.83 -23.42
N ILE A 463 -1.11 7.22 -22.88
CA ILE A 463 -1.06 6.43 -21.65
C ILE A 463 -1.47 5.00 -22.00
N TRP A 464 -0.63 4.03 -21.64
CA TRP A 464 -1.06 2.63 -21.55
C TRP A 464 -0.96 2.19 -20.10
N TRP A 465 -2.11 1.87 -19.49
CA TRP A 465 -2.19 1.45 -18.10
C TRP A 465 -2.55 -0.03 -18.02
N ALA A 466 -1.66 -0.83 -17.40
CA ALA A 466 -1.83 -2.26 -17.19
C ALA A 466 -1.56 -2.62 -15.74
N GLY A 467 -2.62 -2.94 -15.01
CA GLY A 467 -2.56 -3.26 -13.58
C GLY A 467 -2.58 -2.03 -12.67
N GLY A 468 -3.45 -2.07 -11.66
CA GLY A 468 -3.71 -0.98 -10.74
C GLY A 468 -4.84 -0.06 -11.19
N ALA A 469 -5.40 0.71 -10.26
CA ALA A 469 -6.59 1.52 -10.46
C ALA A 469 -6.34 3.00 -10.10
N ASN A 470 -5.71 3.75 -10.99
CA ASN A 470 -5.32 5.16 -10.78
C ASN A 470 -6.49 6.06 -10.33
N PHE A 471 -7.70 5.87 -10.83
CA PHE A 471 -8.89 6.65 -10.43
C PHE A 471 -9.34 6.42 -8.98
N THR A 472 -8.81 5.42 -8.30
CA THR A 472 -9.07 5.16 -6.88
C THR A 472 -7.85 5.35 -5.99
N HIS A 473 -6.65 5.48 -6.56
CA HIS A 473 -5.43 5.78 -5.83
C HIS A 473 -5.16 7.28 -5.74
N HIS A 474 -5.43 8.00 -6.84
CA HIS A 474 -5.07 9.40 -6.99
C HIS A 474 -6.09 10.32 -6.32
N GLN A 475 -5.59 11.40 -5.72
CA GLN A 475 -6.38 12.41 -5.03
C GLN A 475 -7.08 13.32 -6.04
N ASP A 476 -8.07 14.11 -5.58
CA ASP A 476 -8.88 15.03 -6.39
C ASP A 476 -9.32 14.40 -7.71
N THR A 477 -10.22 13.43 -7.62
CA THR A 477 -10.74 12.70 -8.79
C THR A 477 -11.28 13.62 -9.88
N ASN A 478 -11.88 14.76 -9.52
CA ASN A 478 -12.40 15.72 -10.50
C ASN A 478 -11.28 16.42 -11.28
N ARG A 479 -10.16 16.74 -10.62
CA ARG A 479 -8.95 17.28 -11.28
C ARG A 479 -8.32 16.22 -12.19
N LEU A 480 -8.22 14.98 -11.71
CA LEU A 480 -7.72 13.85 -12.49
C LEU A 480 -8.54 13.65 -13.78
N ILE A 481 -9.88 13.62 -13.70
CA ILE A 481 -10.77 13.46 -14.87
C ILE A 481 -10.51 14.55 -15.91
N LYS A 482 -10.30 15.80 -15.48
CA LYS A 482 -9.99 16.91 -16.39
C LYS A 482 -8.61 16.72 -17.06
N ALA A 483 -7.58 16.37 -16.27
CA ALA A 483 -6.25 16.13 -16.80
C ALA A 483 -6.23 14.92 -17.76
N TRP A 484 -7.05 13.90 -17.49
CA TRP A 484 -7.17 12.67 -18.28
C TRP A 484 -7.78 12.89 -19.68
N GLN A 485 -8.34 14.06 -19.96
CA GLN A 485 -8.78 14.43 -21.31
C GLN A 485 -7.61 14.88 -22.23
N LYS A 486 -6.44 15.22 -21.67
CA LYS A 486 -5.31 15.81 -22.43
C LYS A 486 -4.52 14.84 -23.32
N PRO A 487 -4.22 13.57 -22.92
CA PRO A 487 -3.55 12.65 -23.81
C PRO A 487 -4.36 12.35 -25.08
N GLU A 488 -3.66 12.10 -26.19
CA GLU A 488 -4.28 11.78 -27.47
C GLU A 488 -4.84 10.35 -27.49
N LEU A 489 -4.20 9.43 -26.75
CA LEU A 489 -4.62 8.05 -26.64
C LEU A 489 -4.49 7.54 -25.20
N ILE A 490 -5.53 6.89 -24.70
CA ILE A 490 -5.52 6.13 -23.43
C ILE A 490 -5.96 4.69 -23.68
N VAL A 491 -5.06 3.75 -23.42
CA VAL A 491 -5.31 2.30 -23.47
C VAL A 491 -5.31 1.76 -22.04
N ILE A 492 -6.33 1.00 -21.68
CA ILE A 492 -6.45 0.33 -20.38
C ILE A 492 -6.55 -1.18 -20.60
N SER A 493 -5.61 -1.94 -20.04
CA SER A 493 -5.65 -3.41 -19.95
C SER A 493 -6.24 -3.79 -18.60
N GLU A 494 -7.51 -4.24 -18.55
CA GLU A 494 -8.27 -4.36 -17.30
C GLU A 494 -9.31 -5.50 -17.38
N PRO A 495 -9.43 -6.36 -16.35
CA PRO A 495 -10.51 -7.33 -16.29
C PRO A 495 -11.90 -6.71 -16.04
N TYR A 496 -11.98 -5.50 -15.53
CA TYR A 496 -13.24 -4.91 -15.07
C TYR A 496 -13.50 -3.51 -15.63
N TRP A 497 -14.78 -3.15 -15.76
CA TRP A 497 -15.23 -1.78 -16.08
C TRP A 497 -15.04 -0.84 -14.89
N THR A 498 -13.78 -0.66 -14.48
CA THR A 498 -13.39 0.33 -13.46
C THR A 498 -13.65 1.76 -13.96
N ALA A 499 -13.59 2.74 -13.06
CA ALA A 499 -13.66 4.14 -13.47
C ALA A 499 -12.57 4.49 -14.50
N ALA A 500 -11.35 3.95 -14.36
CA ALA A 500 -10.28 4.14 -15.32
C ALA A 500 -10.63 3.58 -16.70
N ALA A 501 -11.18 2.35 -16.76
CA ALA A 501 -11.63 1.72 -18.00
C ALA A 501 -12.74 2.54 -18.69
N LYS A 502 -13.71 3.05 -17.91
CA LYS A 502 -14.77 3.92 -18.43
C LYS A 502 -14.26 5.27 -18.98
N HIS A 503 -13.07 5.71 -18.57
CA HIS A 503 -12.41 6.95 -19.04
C HIS A 503 -11.25 6.68 -20.03
N ALA A 504 -11.24 5.53 -20.70
CA ALA A 504 -10.27 5.18 -21.72
C ALA A 504 -10.79 5.41 -23.13
N ASP A 505 -9.92 5.36 -24.14
CA ASP A 505 -10.27 5.26 -25.56
C ASP A 505 -10.36 3.82 -26.01
N ILE A 506 -9.44 2.96 -25.50
CA ILE A 506 -9.41 1.53 -25.81
C ILE A 506 -9.33 0.74 -24.52
N VAL A 507 -10.19 -0.27 -24.35
CA VAL A 507 -10.19 -1.17 -23.20
C VAL A 507 -9.97 -2.59 -23.70
N LEU A 508 -8.90 -3.21 -23.21
CA LEU A 508 -8.54 -4.59 -23.55
C LEU A 508 -8.96 -5.55 -22.43
N PRO A 509 -9.77 -6.59 -22.74
CA PRO A 509 -10.22 -7.56 -21.76
C PRO A 509 -9.08 -8.48 -21.34
N ILE A 510 -8.71 -8.44 -20.07
CA ILE A 510 -7.61 -9.24 -19.53
C ILE A 510 -8.14 -10.31 -18.59
N THR A 511 -7.49 -11.49 -18.61
CA THR A 511 -7.79 -12.60 -17.71
C THR A 511 -7.48 -12.25 -16.24
N THR A 512 -8.28 -12.80 -15.34
CA THR A 512 -7.95 -12.86 -13.90
C THR A 512 -6.95 -13.99 -13.63
N SER A 513 -6.41 -14.08 -12.42
CA SER A 513 -5.53 -15.17 -12.00
C SER A 513 -6.20 -16.55 -11.98
N PHE A 514 -7.53 -16.62 -12.02
CA PHE A 514 -8.29 -17.88 -12.12
C PHE A 514 -8.40 -18.41 -13.55
N GLU A 515 -8.06 -17.62 -14.55
CA GLU A 515 -8.25 -17.89 -15.97
C GLU A 515 -6.93 -18.16 -16.70
N ARG A 516 -5.81 -18.34 -15.99
CA ARG A 516 -4.47 -18.57 -16.55
C ARG A 516 -3.56 -19.30 -15.56
N ASN A 517 -2.40 -19.78 -16.02
CA ASN A 517 -1.41 -20.45 -15.19
C ASN A 517 -0.31 -19.48 -14.74
N ASP A 518 0.21 -19.66 -13.52
CA ASP A 518 1.35 -18.94 -13.00
C ASP A 518 1.99 -19.71 -11.82
N LEU A 519 3.00 -19.13 -11.18
CA LEU A 519 3.63 -19.56 -9.94
C LEU A 519 3.71 -18.39 -8.97
N THR A 520 3.66 -18.67 -7.67
CA THR A 520 3.92 -17.65 -6.65
C THR A 520 4.59 -18.24 -5.42
N MET A 521 5.09 -17.37 -4.53
CA MET A 521 5.52 -17.73 -3.18
C MET A 521 4.66 -17.00 -2.16
N THR A 522 4.53 -17.58 -0.96
CA THR A 522 3.80 -16.91 0.13
C THR A 522 4.74 -16.16 1.07
N GLY A 523 4.20 -15.14 1.74
CA GLY A 523 4.79 -14.49 2.90
C GLY A 523 5.93 -13.54 2.59
N ASP A 524 6.09 -13.09 1.36
CA ASP A 524 7.10 -12.15 0.85
C ASP A 524 8.50 -12.30 1.47
N TYR A 525 8.71 -11.90 2.72
CA TYR A 525 10.00 -12.06 3.42
C TYR A 525 10.28 -13.50 3.84
N SER A 526 9.24 -14.25 4.23
CA SER A 526 9.43 -15.63 4.71
C SER A 526 9.68 -16.63 3.58
N ASN A 527 9.13 -16.38 2.38
CA ASN A 527 9.15 -17.36 1.29
C ASN A 527 8.71 -18.76 1.75
N GLN A 528 7.62 -18.82 2.53
CA GLN A 528 7.23 -20.02 3.24
C GLN A 528 6.78 -21.15 2.33
N HIS A 529 6.02 -20.83 1.29
CA HIS A 529 5.52 -21.84 0.35
C HIS A 529 5.78 -21.43 -1.09
N LEU A 530 6.07 -22.42 -1.95
CA LEU A 530 5.98 -22.29 -3.39
C LEU A 530 4.66 -22.91 -3.85
N VAL A 531 3.88 -22.15 -4.63
CA VAL A 531 2.47 -22.48 -4.94
C VAL A 531 2.25 -22.48 -6.45
N PRO A 532 1.69 -23.57 -7.02
CA PRO A 532 1.20 -23.55 -8.39
C PRO A 532 -0.09 -22.72 -8.47
N MET A 533 -0.15 -21.77 -9.38
CA MET A 533 -1.36 -21.02 -9.68
C MET A 533 -1.96 -21.59 -10.96
N LYS A 534 -2.80 -22.62 -10.83
CA LYS A 534 -3.39 -23.29 -12.00
C LYS A 534 -4.58 -22.49 -12.55
N GLN A 535 -4.75 -22.54 -13.85
CA GLN A 535 -6.00 -22.11 -14.48
C GLN A 535 -7.17 -22.92 -13.91
N VAL A 536 -8.19 -22.23 -13.45
CA VAL A 536 -9.37 -22.81 -12.79
C VAL A 536 -10.56 -22.89 -13.73
N VAL A 537 -10.75 -21.85 -14.54
CA VAL A 537 -11.85 -21.72 -15.51
C VAL A 537 -11.32 -21.14 -16.83
N GLU A 538 -12.08 -21.34 -17.90
CA GLU A 538 -11.79 -20.72 -19.18
C GLU A 538 -11.94 -19.19 -19.11
N PRO A 539 -11.15 -18.43 -19.89
CA PRO A 539 -11.27 -16.99 -20.01
C PRO A 539 -12.71 -16.55 -20.33
N GLN A 540 -13.16 -15.49 -19.67
CA GLN A 540 -14.51 -14.95 -19.90
C GLN A 540 -14.55 -14.12 -21.19
N GLY A 541 -15.50 -14.47 -22.08
CA GLY A 541 -15.61 -13.81 -23.38
C GLY A 541 -14.39 -14.05 -24.26
N GLU A 542 -13.76 -12.98 -24.73
CA GLU A 542 -12.53 -13.01 -25.52
C GLU A 542 -11.31 -12.49 -24.71
N ALA A 543 -11.36 -12.55 -23.37
CA ALA A 543 -10.24 -12.11 -22.54
C ALA A 543 -8.97 -12.91 -22.85
N ARG A 544 -7.83 -12.20 -22.91
CA ARG A 544 -6.50 -12.78 -23.11
C ARG A 544 -5.60 -12.42 -21.91
N ASN A 545 -4.57 -13.23 -21.65
CA ASN A 545 -3.59 -12.87 -20.65
C ASN A 545 -2.61 -11.78 -21.16
N ASP A 546 -2.04 -11.00 -20.25
CA ASP A 546 -1.14 -9.91 -20.61
C ASP A 546 0.10 -10.38 -21.39
N PHE A 547 0.63 -11.59 -21.10
CA PHE A 547 1.80 -12.14 -21.79
C PHE A 547 1.54 -12.30 -23.28
N ASP A 548 0.40 -12.87 -23.67
CA ASP A 548 0.00 -13.05 -25.07
C ASP A 548 -0.34 -11.72 -25.73
N VAL A 549 -1.07 -10.83 -25.05
CA VAL A 549 -1.41 -9.49 -25.59
C VAL A 549 -0.16 -8.71 -25.98
N PHE A 550 0.84 -8.64 -25.10
CA PHE A 550 2.06 -7.90 -25.41
C PHE A 550 3.00 -8.65 -26.37
N ALA A 551 2.93 -9.97 -26.42
CA ALA A 551 3.63 -10.76 -27.44
C ALA A 551 3.06 -10.50 -28.85
N ASP A 552 1.72 -10.45 -28.99
CA ASP A 552 1.06 -10.08 -30.26
C ASP A 552 1.40 -8.64 -30.66
N MET A 553 1.39 -7.72 -29.71
CA MET A 553 1.81 -6.34 -29.95
C MET A 553 3.29 -6.24 -30.37
N ALA A 554 4.16 -7.09 -29.85
CA ALA A 554 5.57 -7.13 -30.24
C ALA A 554 5.74 -7.65 -31.68
N GLU A 555 4.90 -8.58 -32.15
CA GLU A 555 4.86 -9.02 -33.54
C GLU A 555 4.49 -7.86 -34.49
N MET A 556 3.63 -6.94 -34.04
CA MET A 556 3.27 -5.75 -34.82
C MET A 556 4.45 -4.77 -35.00
N LEU A 557 5.47 -4.80 -34.12
CA LEU A 557 6.67 -3.94 -34.27
C LEU A 557 7.54 -4.38 -35.43
N ALA A 558 7.74 -5.69 -35.59
CA ALA A 558 8.51 -6.28 -36.68
C ALA A 558 8.22 -7.80 -36.75
N PRO A 559 8.29 -8.43 -37.94
CA PRO A 559 8.17 -9.88 -38.09
C PRO A 559 9.15 -10.63 -37.17
N GLY A 560 8.65 -11.59 -36.38
CA GLY A 560 9.42 -12.31 -35.37
C GLY A 560 9.53 -11.60 -34.02
N GLY A 561 8.86 -10.46 -33.84
CA GLY A 561 8.84 -9.71 -32.58
C GLY A 561 8.24 -10.50 -31.43
N ARG A 562 7.26 -11.35 -31.69
CA ARG A 562 6.70 -12.27 -30.71
C ARG A 562 7.75 -13.21 -30.12
N ASP A 563 8.59 -13.83 -30.97
CA ASP A 563 9.64 -14.74 -30.54
C ASP A 563 10.72 -14.00 -29.69
N VAL A 564 11.06 -12.78 -30.08
CA VAL A 564 11.97 -11.94 -29.29
C VAL A 564 11.35 -11.61 -27.92
N TYR A 565 10.09 -11.19 -27.88
CA TYR A 565 9.39 -10.86 -26.66
C TYR A 565 9.28 -12.05 -25.70
N THR A 566 8.89 -13.22 -26.21
CA THR A 566 8.69 -14.44 -25.44
C THR A 566 9.99 -15.24 -25.20
N GLU A 567 11.10 -14.84 -25.82
CA GLU A 567 12.36 -15.61 -25.89
C GLU A 567 12.12 -17.03 -26.49
N GLY A 568 11.18 -17.13 -27.42
CA GLY A 568 10.78 -18.41 -28.04
C GLY A 568 10.11 -19.40 -27.09
N LYS A 569 9.63 -18.94 -25.93
CA LYS A 569 9.06 -19.80 -24.88
C LYS A 569 7.55 -19.60 -24.76
N THR A 570 6.85 -20.69 -24.54
CA THR A 570 5.44 -20.71 -24.11
C THR A 570 5.30 -20.34 -22.64
N GLU A 571 4.07 -20.04 -22.18
CA GLU A 571 3.74 -19.82 -20.77
C GLU A 571 4.32 -20.93 -19.87
N MET A 572 4.03 -22.20 -20.18
CA MET A 572 4.47 -23.32 -19.35
C MET A 572 6.00 -23.54 -19.37
N GLU A 573 6.69 -23.20 -20.45
CA GLU A 573 8.16 -23.25 -20.50
C GLU A 573 8.79 -22.15 -19.62
N TRP A 574 8.17 -20.96 -19.55
CA TRP A 574 8.57 -19.93 -18.60
C TRP A 574 8.39 -20.39 -17.17
N LEU A 575 7.23 -20.93 -16.80
CA LEU A 575 6.93 -21.45 -15.46
C LEU A 575 7.89 -22.59 -15.07
N TYR A 576 8.17 -23.52 -16.01
CA TYR A 576 9.17 -24.56 -15.82
C TYR A 576 10.56 -23.96 -15.55
N GLY A 577 10.98 -22.96 -16.31
CA GLY A 577 12.26 -22.26 -16.12
C GLY A 577 12.40 -21.61 -14.74
N PHE A 578 11.36 -20.89 -14.29
CA PHE A 578 11.33 -20.28 -12.96
C PHE A 578 11.37 -21.33 -11.84
N TYR A 579 10.61 -22.41 -11.98
CA TYR A 579 10.63 -23.50 -11.01
C TYR A 579 12.01 -24.16 -10.94
N LYS A 580 12.65 -24.40 -12.07
CA LYS A 580 14.00 -24.99 -12.14
C LYS A 580 15.05 -24.10 -11.47
N ALA A 581 14.97 -22.80 -11.65
CA ALA A 581 15.86 -21.84 -10.99
C ALA A 581 15.68 -21.90 -9.46
N ALA A 582 14.41 -21.89 -8.98
CA ALA A 582 14.13 -22.06 -7.55
C ALA A 582 14.62 -23.43 -7.01
N GLN A 583 14.44 -24.51 -7.78
CA GLN A 583 14.92 -25.85 -7.42
C GLN A 583 16.46 -25.89 -7.29
N GLN A 584 17.19 -25.23 -8.19
CA GLN A 584 18.64 -25.15 -8.17
C GLN A 584 19.13 -24.34 -6.95
N GLY A 585 18.49 -23.19 -6.66
CA GLY A 585 18.78 -22.40 -5.47
C GLY A 585 18.48 -23.19 -4.18
N GLY A 586 17.38 -23.95 -4.15
CA GLY A 586 16.99 -24.80 -3.04
C GLY A 586 18.00 -25.92 -2.74
N ARG A 587 18.70 -26.44 -3.75
CA ARG A 587 19.76 -27.45 -3.54
C ARG A 587 20.91 -26.93 -2.69
N GLY A 588 21.27 -25.65 -2.86
CA GLY A 588 22.27 -24.99 -2.01
C GLY A 588 21.86 -24.98 -0.53
N SER A 589 20.58 -24.87 -0.25
CA SER A 589 19.98 -24.91 1.09
C SER A 589 19.55 -26.32 1.53
N ARG A 590 19.91 -27.37 0.77
CA ARG A 590 19.54 -28.78 1.01
C ARG A 590 18.02 -29.04 1.06
N ILE A 591 17.26 -28.28 0.29
CA ILE A 591 15.80 -28.46 0.14
C ILE A 591 15.54 -29.42 -1.01
N ALA A 592 14.86 -30.53 -0.72
CA ALA A 592 14.43 -31.48 -1.74
C ALA A 592 13.09 -30.99 -2.34
N MET A 593 13.13 -30.50 -3.57
CA MET A 593 11.94 -30.17 -4.35
C MET A 593 11.64 -31.30 -5.37
N PRO A 594 10.37 -31.68 -5.59
CA PRO A 594 9.98 -32.65 -6.59
C PRO A 594 10.35 -32.16 -8.00
N ASN A 595 10.22 -33.01 -9.01
CA ASN A 595 10.26 -32.52 -10.40
C ASN A 595 9.02 -31.68 -10.70
N PHE A 596 9.13 -30.83 -11.73
CA PHE A 596 8.04 -29.87 -12.06
C PHE A 596 6.72 -30.57 -12.39
N SER A 597 6.73 -31.65 -13.19
CA SER A 597 5.49 -32.34 -13.56
C SER A 597 4.79 -32.87 -12.30
N LYS A 598 5.52 -33.51 -11.38
CA LYS A 598 4.93 -34.00 -10.14
C LYS A 598 4.38 -32.87 -9.27
N PHE A 599 5.13 -31.77 -9.10
CA PHE A 599 4.65 -30.57 -8.37
C PHE A 599 3.36 -30.02 -8.99
N TRP A 600 3.32 -29.92 -10.31
CA TRP A 600 2.19 -29.39 -11.03
C TRP A 600 0.98 -30.31 -10.99
N GLU A 601 1.18 -31.61 -11.28
CA GLU A 601 0.10 -32.61 -11.36
C GLU A 601 -0.51 -32.92 -9.98
N ASP A 602 0.33 -33.12 -8.97
CA ASP A 602 -0.10 -33.49 -7.61
C ASP A 602 -0.94 -32.39 -6.92
N ASN A 603 -1.04 -31.19 -7.50
CA ASN A 603 -1.81 -30.08 -6.92
C ASN A 603 -1.35 -29.71 -5.49
N GLN A 604 -0.02 -29.66 -5.28
CA GLN A 604 0.60 -29.51 -3.97
C GLN A 604 1.37 -28.21 -3.82
N LEU A 605 1.33 -27.63 -2.62
CA LEU A 605 2.29 -26.61 -2.16
C LEU A 605 3.62 -27.28 -1.81
N ILE A 606 4.71 -26.53 -1.97
CA ILE A 606 5.99 -26.92 -1.37
C ILE A 606 6.24 -26.00 -0.18
N GLU A 607 6.25 -26.57 1.02
CA GLU A 607 6.64 -25.84 2.23
C GLU A 607 8.17 -25.78 2.35
N MET A 608 8.69 -24.55 2.54
CA MET A 608 10.12 -24.31 2.70
C MET A 608 10.55 -24.56 4.14
N LYS A 609 11.82 -24.99 4.29
CA LYS A 609 12.37 -25.37 5.59
C LYS A 609 12.46 -24.17 6.51
N TRP A 610 12.07 -24.37 7.77
CA TRP A 610 12.28 -23.40 8.84
C TRP A 610 13.77 -23.28 9.18
N ASN A 611 14.22 -22.04 9.45
CA ASN A 611 15.57 -21.74 9.88
C ASN A 611 15.51 -20.99 11.22
N GLU A 612 15.87 -21.67 12.31
CA GLU A 612 15.86 -21.10 13.67
C GLU A 612 16.80 -19.91 13.82
N LYS A 613 17.93 -19.89 13.11
CA LYS A 613 18.85 -18.75 13.12
C LYS A 613 18.18 -17.49 12.56
N ASN A 614 17.38 -17.63 11.51
CA ASN A 614 16.64 -16.52 10.94
C ASN A 614 15.53 -16.02 11.88
N ALA A 615 15.02 -16.90 12.76
CA ALA A 615 14.01 -16.50 13.75
C ALA A 615 14.55 -15.53 14.81
N GLN A 616 15.86 -15.49 15.00
CA GLN A 616 16.56 -14.60 15.95
C GLN A 616 17.09 -13.32 15.30
N PHE A 617 16.60 -12.96 14.12
CA PHE A 617 17.03 -11.74 13.44
C PHE A 617 16.59 -10.49 14.19
N VAL A 618 17.55 -9.59 14.46
CA VAL A 618 17.36 -8.26 15.07
C VAL A 618 17.85 -7.21 14.09
N ARG A 619 16.96 -6.35 13.64
CA ARG A 619 17.29 -5.21 12.77
C ARG A 619 18.29 -4.29 13.47
N TYR A 620 19.35 -3.87 12.78
CA TYR A 620 20.42 -3.01 13.30
C TYR A 620 21.32 -3.63 14.40
N ALA A 621 21.25 -4.93 14.67
CA ALA A 621 22.11 -5.56 15.69
C ALA A 621 23.60 -5.41 15.38
N ASP A 622 24.00 -5.62 14.12
CA ASP A 622 25.41 -5.51 13.70
C ASP A 622 25.91 -4.05 13.79
N PHE A 623 25.08 -3.08 13.36
CA PHE A 623 25.37 -1.66 13.51
C PHE A 623 25.55 -1.29 15.00
N ARG A 624 24.66 -1.76 15.88
CA ARG A 624 24.76 -1.52 17.32
C ARG A 624 26.02 -2.14 17.92
N LYS A 625 26.37 -3.34 17.49
CA LYS A 625 27.57 -4.05 17.97
C LYS A 625 28.83 -3.29 17.61
N ASP A 626 28.96 -2.85 16.37
CA ASP A 626 30.12 -2.09 15.87
C ASP A 626 29.70 -1.17 14.70
N PRO A 627 29.40 0.13 14.99
CA PRO A 627 28.97 1.06 13.98
C PRO A 627 30.07 1.48 12.99
N ILE A 628 31.35 1.19 13.31
CA ILE A 628 32.48 1.48 12.42
C ILE A 628 32.62 0.37 11.38
N MET A 629 32.54 -0.88 11.83
CA MET A 629 32.64 -2.05 10.93
C MET A 629 31.32 -2.32 10.17
N ASN A 630 30.18 -1.87 10.69
CA ASN A 630 28.85 -2.02 10.10
C ASN A 630 28.15 -0.67 10.03
N PRO A 631 28.70 0.31 9.28
CA PRO A 631 28.10 1.63 9.18
C PRO A 631 26.74 1.55 8.45
N LEU A 632 25.86 2.49 8.71
CA LEU A 632 24.67 2.70 7.92
C LEU A 632 25.01 3.32 6.57
N GLY A 633 24.10 3.23 5.59
CA GLY A 633 24.27 3.82 4.25
C GLY A 633 24.13 5.35 4.19
N THR A 634 24.08 6.05 5.32
CA THR A 634 24.05 7.51 5.42
C THR A 634 25.45 8.11 5.22
N PRO A 635 25.57 9.40 4.86
CA PRO A 635 26.88 10.07 4.72
C PRO A 635 27.76 9.99 5.98
N SER A 636 27.17 10.03 7.16
CA SER A 636 27.87 9.90 8.45
C SER A 636 28.16 8.45 8.86
N GLY A 637 27.58 7.45 8.19
CA GLY A 637 27.57 6.07 8.62
C GLY A 637 26.72 5.81 9.88
N LYS A 638 26.00 6.80 10.37
CA LYS A 638 25.18 6.81 11.60
C LYS A 638 23.72 7.12 11.29
N ILE A 639 22.85 7.05 12.29
CA ILE A 639 21.49 7.56 12.19
C ILE A 639 21.54 9.09 12.12
N GLU A 640 21.05 9.68 11.04
CA GLU A 640 21.05 11.14 10.87
C GLU A 640 19.74 11.74 11.40
N ILE A 641 19.83 12.37 12.57
CA ILE A 641 18.74 13.16 13.16
C ILE A 641 18.73 14.55 12.55
N PHE A 642 19.88 15.05 12.13
CA PHE A 642 20.05 16.21 11.27
C PHE A 642 20.78 15.78 10.00
N SER A 643 20.17 16.05 8.83
CA SER A 643 20.75 15.70 7.54
C SER A 643 21.35 16.93 6.85
N LYS A 644 22.67 16.96 6.75
CA LYS A 644 23.38 18.01 5.98
C LYS A 644 23.05 17.96 4.49
N THR A 645 22.68 16.80 3.97
CA THR A 645 22.25 16.64 2.59
C THR A 645 20.93 17.39 2.34
N ILE A 646 19.93 17.19 3.20
CA ILE A 646 18.65 17.89 3.10
C ILE A 646 18.81 19.39 3.39
N GLU A 647 19.67 19.78 4.35
CA GLU A 647 20.02 21.18 4.58
C GLU A 647 20.51 21.86 3.30
N GLY A 648 21.37 21.18 2.54
CA GLY A 648 21.90 21.68 1.26
C GLY A 648 20.85 21.86 0.15
N TYR A 649 19.69 21.19 0.26
CA TYR A 649 18.58 21.37 -0.69
C TYR A 649 17.75 22.62 -0.43
N GLN A 650 17.84 23.22 0.75
CA GLN A 650 17.14 24.45 1.16
C GLN A 650 15.61 24.39 0.92
N LEU A 651 15.00 23.27 1.30
CA LEU A 651 13.56 23.04 1.16
C LEU A 651 12.81 23.52 2.39
N GLU A 652 11.98 24.55 2.23
CA GLU A 652 11.12 25.07 3.32
C GLU A 652 10.08 24.05 3.82
N ASP A 653 9.64 23.14 2.94
CA ASP A 653 8.63 22.11 3.21
C ASP A 653 9.23 20.77 3.66
N CYS A 654 10.56 20.67 3.78
CA CYS A 654 11.25 19.55 4.40
C CYS A 654 12.55 20.04 5.07
N PRO A 655 12.48 20.58 6.29
CA PRO A 655 13.64 21.00 7.08
C PRO A 655 14.64 19.86 7.34
N PRO A 656 15.91 20.18 7.69
CA PRO A 656 16.98 19.19 7.80
C PRO A 656 16.96 18.31 9.06
N HIS A 657 15.95 18.45 9.91
CA HIS A 657 15.67 17.60 11.08
C HIS A 657 14.15 17.45 11.27
N PRO A 658 13.69 16.51 12.10
CA PRO A 658 12.26 16.42 12.41
C PRO A 658 11.69 17.73 12.92
N THR A 659 10.65 18.22 12.25
CA THR A 659 10.04 19.53 12.54
C THR A 659 8.52 19.38 12.50
N TRP A 660 7.83 20.01 13.45
CA TRP A 660 6.38 20.12 13.38
C TRP A 660 5.99 21.16 12.36
N MET A 661 5.28 20.73 11.35
CA MET A 661 4.73 21.57 10.29
C MET A 661 3.21 21.32 10.23
N ALA A 662 2.45 22.38 10.48
CA ALA A 662 0.99 22.31 10.46
C ALA A 662 0.50 22.14 9.01
N PRO A 663 -0.21 21.03 8.69
CA PRO A 663 -0.79 20.86 7.35
C PRO A 663 -1.83 21.94 7.03
N THR A 664 -2.03 22.24 5.77
CA THR A 664 -3.01 23.25 5.34
C THR A 664 -4.45 22.85 5.65
N GLU A 665 -4.79 21.58 5.48
CA GLU A 665 -6.09 21.02 5.83
C GLU A 665 -5.95 19.97 6.93
N TYR A 666 -6.16 20.36 8.16
CA TYR A 666 -6.18 19.49 9.33
C TYR A 666 -7.07 20.10 10.44
N THR A 667 -7.34 19.33 11.49
CA THR A 667 -8.25 19.73 12.59
C THR A 667 -7.95 21.13 13.18
N GLY A 668 -6.65 21.52 13.32
CA GLY A 668 -6.26 22.82 13.84
C GLY A 668 -6.59 24.03 12.95
N ASN A 669 -6.83 23.79 11.67
CA ASN A 669 -7.24 24.81 10.68
C ASN A 669 -8.71 24.66 10.25
N ALA A 670 -9.45 23.70 10.84
CA ALA A 670 -10.86 23.48 10.51
C ALA A 670 -11.72 24.68 10.87
N LYS A 671 -12.52 25.15 9.92
CA LYS A 671 -13.55 26.17 10.14
C LYS A 671 -14.78 25.55 10.81
N ASP A 672 -15.65 26.40 11.34
CA ASP A 672 -16.88 25.94 11.97
C ASP A 672 -17.68 25.00 11.03
N GLY A 673 -18.06 23.84 11.55
CA GLY A 673 -18.76 22.78 10.83
C GLY A 673 -17.90 21.87 9.94
N GLU A 674 -16.59 22.14 9.78
CA GLU A 674 -15.67 21.24 9.07
C GLU A 674 -15.15 20.12 9.98
N LEU A 675 -14.93 18.95 9.40
CA LEU A 675 -14.41 17.74 10.03
C LEU A 675 -13.20 17.23 9.25
N GLN A 676 -12.25 16.64 9.97
CA GLN A 676 -11.09 16.01 9.34
C GLN A 676 -11.52 14.71 8.66
N LEU A 677 -11.27 14.59 7.35
CA LEU A 677 -11.50 13.34 6.61
C LEU A 677 -10.31 12.40 6.80
N MET A 678 -10.60 11.18 7.18
CA MET A 678 -9.66 10.06 7.17
C MET A 678 -10.08 9.05 6.08
N THR A 679 -9.08 8.44 5.43
CA THR A 679 -9.28 7.48 4.33
C THR A 679 -8.57 6.16 4.65
N ALA A 680 -8.98 5.52 5.75
CA ALA A 680 -8.39 4.26 6.21
C ALA A 680 -8.62 3.11 5.21
N HIS A 681 -7.76 2.08 5.25
CA HIS A 681 -7.91 0.87 4.44
C HIS A 681 -9.16 0.08 4.86
N ALA A 682 -9.99 -0.32 3.90
CA ALA A 682 -11.20 -1.09 4.16
C ALA A 682 -10.93 -2.54 4.54
N ALA A 683 -11.69 -3.09 5.49
CA ALA A 683 -11.52 -4.47 5.98
C ALA A 683 -11.98 -5.55 4.97
N HIS A 684 -12.86 -5.19 4.04
CA HIS A 684 -13.53 -6.10 3.11
C HIS A 684 -13.04 -5.98 1.66
N ARG A 685 -11.91 -5.32 1.45
CA ARG A 685 -11.31 -5.07 0.13
C ARG A 685 -9.79 -5.11 0.18
N LEU A 686 -9.18 -5.27 -0.99
CA LEU A 686 -7.80 -4.88 -1.24
C LEU A 686 -7.83 -3.57 -2.05
N HIS A 687 -7.71 -2.42 -1.39
CA HIS A 687 -7.92 -1.10 -2.00
C HIS A 687 -9.26 -1.05 -2.75
N SER A 688 -9.26 -0.85 -4.06
CA SER A 688 -10.46 -0.85 -4.90
C SER A 688 -10.92 -2.23 -5.39
N GLN A 689 -10.11 -3.28 -5.20
CA GLN A 689 -10.49 -4.63 -5.59
C GLN A 689 -11.57 -5.16 -4.65
N PHE A 690 -12.52 -5.91 -5.20
CA PHE A 690 -13.67 -6.50 -4.53
C PHE A 690 -14.78 -5.52 -4.12
N ASN A 691 -14.70 -4.24 -4.52
CA ASN A 691 -15.78 -3.28 -4.25
C ASN A 691 -17.11 -3.70 -4.93
N TYR A 692 -17.04 -4.48 -6.01
CA TYR A 692 -18.14 -5.08 -6.75
C TYR A 692 -18.58 -6.46 -6.22
N ALA A 693 -17.83 -7.07 -5.29
CA ALA A 693 -18.09 -8.43 -4.82
C ALA A 693 -19.23 -8.47 -3.77
N LYS A 694 -19.84 -9.64 -3.60
CA LYS A 694 -20.93 -9.85 -2.62
C LYS A 694 -20.57 -9.49 -1.20
N ILE A 695 -19.28 -9.61 -0.82
CA ILE A 695 -18.80 -9.19 0.50
C ILE A 695 -19.13 -7.73 0.82
N ARG A 696 -19.41 -6.90 -0.20
CA ARG A 696 -19.87 -5.53 -0.03
C ARG A 696 -21.19 -5.43 0.73
N GLU A 697 -22.06 -6.43 0.61
CA GLU A 697 -23.36 -6.49 1.30
C GLU A 697 -23.21 -6.56 2.83
N GLU A 698 -22.04 -7.00 3.33
CA GLU A 698 -21.76 -7.07 4.77
C GLU A 698 -21.49 -5.71 5.41
N TYR A 699 -21.06 -4.70 4.64
CA TYR A 699 -20.64 -3.41 5.19
C TYR A 699 -21.34 -2.18 4.57
N ALA A 700 -21.90 -2.30 3.37
CA ALA A 700 -22.53 -1.15 2.70
C ALA A 700 -23.76 -0.66 3.47
N ILE A 701 -23.90 0.66 3.61
CA ILE A 701 -25.05 1.29 4.25
C ILE A 701 -25.78 2.12 3.18
N ALA A 702 -27.10 1.99 3.09
CA ALA A 702 -27.91 2.60 2.03
C ALA A 702 -27.34 2.32 0.60
N ASN A 703 -26.77 1.12 0.40
CA ASN A 703 -26.08 0.68 -0.81
C ASN A 703 -24.91 1.60 -1.23
N ARG A 704 -24.22 2.23 -0.28
CA ARG A 704 -23.08 3.15 -0.45
C ARG A 704 -21.93 2.73 0.47
N GLU A 705 -20.74 3.25 0.22
CA GLU A 705 -19.63 3.17 1.18
C GLU A 705 -20.03 3.86 2.48
N PRO A 706 -19.71 3.29 3.66
CA PRO A 706 -19.99 3.94 4.93
C PRO A 706 -19.16 5.19 5.18
N ILE A 707 -19.74 6.14 5.91
CA ILE A 707 -19.01 7.20 6.60
C ILE A 707 -19.15 7.01 8.10
N TRP A 708 -18.04 6.85 8.81
CA TRP A 708 -18.03 6.81 10.26
C TRP A 708 -18.09 8.23 10.83
N ILE A 709 -19.02 8.46 11.75
CA ILE A 709 -19.29 9.76 12.34
C ILE A 709 -19.39 9.60 13.86
N HIS A 710 -18.61 10.42 14.61
CA HIS A 710 -18.71 10.42 16.05
C HIS A 710 -20.13 10.81 16.52
N PRO A 711 -20.69 10.19 17.60
CA PRO A 711 -22.06 10.46 18.06
C PRO A 711 -22.39 11.93 18.29
N GLU A 712 -21.48 12.72 18.87
CA GLU A 712 -21.71 14.13 19.11
C GLU A 712 -21.71 14.94 17.80
N ASP A 713 -20.85 14.59 16.82
CA ASP A 713 -20.79 15.23 15.52
C ASP A 713 -22.06 14.91 14.68
N ALA A 714 -22.56 13.67 14.78
CA ALA A 714 -23.79 13.23 14.15
C ALA A 714 -25.03 13.91 14.74
N LYS A 715 -25.11 13.99 16.09
CA LYS A 715 -26.19 14.64 16.81
C LYS A 715 -26.30 16.12 16.45
N ALA A 716 -25.17 16.84 16.40
CA ALA A 716 -25.12 18.25 16.00
C ALA A 716 -25.67 18.52 14.59
N ARG A 717 -25.73 17.48 13.72
CA ARG A 717 -26.20 17.57 12.34
C ARG A 717 -27.51 16.80 12.07
N GLY A 718 -28.13 16.25 13.10
CA GLY A 718 -29.36 15.45 12.98
C GLY A 718 -29.20 14.17 12.16
N ILE A 719 -27.98 13.60 12.09
CA ILE A 719 -27.65 12.39 11.35
C ILE A 719 -27.78 11.17 12.26
N LYS A 720 -28.32 10.06 11.73
CA LYS A 720 -28.44 8.76 12.40
C LYS A 720 -27.86 7.66 11.53
N THR A 721 -27.44 6.56 12.14
CA THR A 721 -27.03 5.36 11.41
C THR A 721 -28.11 4.93 10.41
N GLY A 722 -27.70 4.64 9.18
CA GLY A 722 -28.60 4.30 8.07
C GLY A 722 -29.00 5.49 7.19
N ASP A 723 -28.81 6.73 7.65
CA ASP A 723 -29.09 7.91 6.84
C ASP A 723 -28.13 8.01 5.64
N LEU A 724 -28.64 8.50 4.52
CA LEU A 724 -27.81 8.90 3.39
C LEU A 724 -27.22 10.29 3.68
N VAL A 725 -25.91 10.42 3.58
CA VAL A 725 -25.14 11.63 3.90
C VAL A 725 -24.40 12.13 2.67
N ARG A 726 -24.41 13.43 2.45
CA ARG A 726 -23.54 14.13 1.53
C ARG A 726 -22.31 14.64 2.29
N ALA A 727 -21.12 14.15 1.92
CA ALA A 727 -19.87 14.75 2.35
C ALA A 727 -19.28 15.57 1.20
N PHE A 728 -18.79 16.79 1.48
CA PHE A 728 -18.38 17.72 0.43
C PHE A 728 -17.34 18.74 0.89
N ASN A 729 -16.61 19.27 -0.06
CA ASN A 729 -15.72 20.43 0.05
C ASN A 729 -15.62 21.14 -1.32
N ASN A 730 -14.62 22.03 -1.48
CA ASN A 730 -14.42 22.78 -2.74
C ASN A 730 -13.96 21.90 -3.93
N ARG A 731 -13.48 20.69 -3.70
CA ARG A 731 -13.03 19.73 -4.76
C ARG A 731 -14.19 18.89 -5.30
N GLY A 732 -15.15 18.55 -4.48
CA GLY A 732 -16.29 17.76 -4.93
C GLY A 732 -17.20 17.32 -3.80
N GLN A 733 -18.05 16.34 -4.10
CA GLN A 733 -19.07 15.82 -3.19
C GLN A 733 -19.33 14.33 -3.41
N VAL A 734 -19.60 13.61 -2.33
CA VAL A 734 -19.86 12.18 -2.34
C VAL A 734 -21.10 11.83 -1.51
N LEU A 735 -21.83 10.80 -1.94
CA LEU A 735 -22.90 10.17 -1.14
C LEU A 735 -22.35 8.93 -0.44
N VAL A 736 -22.63 8.85 0.84
CA VAL A 736 -22.20 7.80 1.75
C VAL A 736 -23.31 7.41 2.72
N GLY A 737 -23.28 6.18 3.23
CA GLY A 737 -24.22 5.76 4.28
C GLY A 737 -23.68 6.04 5.67
N ALA A 738 -24.44 6.65 6.55
CA ALA A 738 -24.00 6.99 7.90
C ALA A 738 -23.85 5.76 8.80
N GLU A 739 -22.71 5.62 9.44
CA GLU A 739 -22.45 4.78 10.61
C GLU A 739 -22.06 5.67 11.78
N VAL A 740 -22.98 5.89 12.72
CA VAL A 740 -22.70 6.66 13.94
C VAL A 740 -22.02 5.75 14.95
N THR A 741 -20.76 6.07 15.28
CA THR A 741 -19.90 5.20 16.08
C THR A 741 -18.91 5.99 16.93
N ASP A 742 -18.60 5.51 18.14
CA ASP A 742 -17.54 6.04 19.02
C ASP A 742 -16.12 5.50 18.65
N ARG A 743 -16.04 4.72 17.58
CA ARG A 743 -14.78 4.19 17.06
C ARG A 743 -13.92 5.24 16.33
N ILE A 744 -14.34 6.49 16.28
CA ILE A 744 -13.61 7.57 15.65
C ILE A 744 -13.48 8.78 16.58
N LYS A 745 -12.34 9.47 16.51
CA LYS A 745 -12.10 10.70 17.24
C LYS A 745 -13.14 11.77 16.88
N GLN A 746 -13.74 12.43 17.86
CA GLN A 746 -14.63 13.58 17.65
C GLN A 746 -13.92 14.66 16.82
N GLY A 747 -14.63 15.32 15.91
CA GLY A 747 -14.06 16.29 14.96
C GLY A 747 -13.49 15.65 13.70
N SER A 748 -13.64 14.32 13.53
CA SER A 748 -13.17 13.57 12.38
C SER A 748 -14.27 12.68 11.80
N VAL A 749 -14.15 12.36 10.52
CA VAL A 749 -14.97 11.35 9.82
C VAL A 749 -14.07 10.41 9.04
N CYS A 750 -14.51 9.16 8.83
CA CYS A 750 -13.79 8.19 8.02
C CYS A 750 -14.65 7.68 6.88
N ILE A 751 -14.14 7.81 5.64
CA ILE A 751 -14.65 7.11 4.46
C ILE A 751 -13.52 6.22 3.99
N HIS A 752 -13.70 4.89 4.03
CA HIS A 752 -12.64 3.97 3.65
C HIS A 752 -12.25 4.12 2.18
N GLU A 753 -10.94 4.14 1.92
CA GLU A 753 -10.41 4.27 0.57
C GLU A 753 -10.81 3.11 -0.34
N GLY A 754 -10.79 3.31 -1.67
CA GLY A 754 -10.99 2.28 -2.68
C GLY A 754 -12.42 2.12 -3.18
N GLY A 755 -13.39 2.89 -2.69
CA GLY A 755 -14.72 2.97 -3.32
C GLY A 755 -14.60 3.46 -4.77
N TRP A 756 -15.18 2.73 -5.74
CA TRP A 756 -15.12 3.12 -7.14
C TRP A 756 -15.87 4.44 -7.37
N PRO A 757 -15.22 5.49 -7.87
CA PRO A 757 -15.92 6.73 -8.18
C PRO A 757 -16.97 6.50 -9.26
N ASP A 758 -18.16 7.06 -9.03
CA ASP A 758 -19.34 6.96 -9.88
C ASP A 758 -20.06 8.31 -9.88
N LEU A 759 -19.58 9.21 -10.75
CA LEU A 759 -20.07 10.59 -10.79
C LEU A 759 -21.40 10.70 -11.53
N ASP A 760 -22.38 11.30 -10.88
CA ASP A 760 -23.63 11.67 -11.55
C ASP A 760 -23.38 12.86 -12.51
N PRO A 761 -23.68 12.71 -13.81
CA PRO A 761 -23.32 13.73 -14.80
C PRO A 761 -24.08 15.07 -14.64
N LYS A 762 -25.21 15.07 -13.92
CA LYS A 762 -26.04 16.28 -13.72
C LYS A 762 -25.61 17.06 -12.49
N THR A 763 -25.28 16.36 -11.41
CA THR A 763 -25.00 17.00 -10.12
C THR A 763 -23.50 17.02 -9.78
N GLY A 764 -22.68 16.22 -10.46
CA GLY A 764 -21.26 16.03 -10.12
C GLY A 764 -21.04 15.25 -8.82
N ILE A 765 -22.07 14.69 -8.21
CA ILE A 765 -21.98 13.93 -6.96
C ILE A 765 -21.46 12.53 -7.26
N CYS A 766 -20.43 12.07 -6.55
CA CYS A 766 -20.03 10.68 -6.57
C CYS A 766 -21.02 9.82 -5.77
N LYS A 767 -21.72 8.93 -6.45
CA LYS A 767 -22.82 8.13 -5.91
C LYS A 767 -22.40 6.97 -5.02
N ASN A 768 -21.14 6.54 -5.09
CA ASN A 768 -20.63 5.33 -4.42
C ASN A 768 -19.70 5.62 -3.25
N GLY A 769 -19.42 6.87 -2.89
CA GLY A 769 -18.54 7.19 -1.78
C GLY A 769 -17.05 7.10 -2.10
N GLY A 770 -16.62 7.36 -3.32
CA GLY A 770 -15.21 7.46 -3.71
C GLY A 770 -14.53 8.62 -3.00
N CYS A 771 -13.84 8.35 -1.87
CA CYS A 771 -13.31 9.38 -0.96
C CYS A 771 -12.32 10.35 -1.64
N ASN A 772 -11.60 9.91 -2.68
CA ASN A 772 -10.63 10.73 -3.39
C ASN A 772 -11.23 11.86 -4.23
N VAL A 773 -12.55 11.92 -4.38
CA VAL A 773 -13.26 13.13 -4.85
C VAL A 773 -13.06 14.30 -3.89
N LEU A 774 -12.75 14.02 -2.61
CA LEU A 774 -12.63 15.01 -1.53
C LEU A 774 -11.20 15.29 -1.09
N THR A 775 -10.25 14.40 -1.38
CA THR A 775 -8.86 14.50 -0.88
C THR A 775 -8.03 15.51 -1.66
N LEU A 776 -7.02 16.08 -0.99
CA LEU A 776 -6.17 17.13 -1.52
C LEU A 776 -5.03 16.56 -2.36
N ASP A 777 -4.93 16.96 -3.63
CA ASP A 777 -3.85 16.55 -4.53
C ASP A 777 -2.68 17.54 -4.48
N ILE A 778 -1.83 17.36 -3.47
CA ILE A 778 -0.57 18.06 -3.30
C ILE A 778 0.55 17.07 -2.99
N PRO A 779 1.83 17.42 -3.22
CA PRO A 779 2.95 16.60 -2.75
C PRO A 779 3.02 16.55 -1.21
N THR A 780 3.61 15.50 -0.66
CA THR A 780 3.99 15.47 0.77
C THR A 780 5.00 16.58 1.09
N SER A 781 6.01 16.75 0.25
CA SER A 781 6.95 17.87 0.17
C SER A 781 7.66 17.84 -1.19
N ARG A 782 8.44 18.88 -1.50
CA ARG A 782 9.33 18.92 -2.68
C ARG A 782 10.48 17.91 -2.58
N LEU A 783 10.79 17.39 -1.39
CA LEU A 783 11.80 16.33 -1.25
C LEU A 783 11.32 15.04 -1.93
N ALA A 784 10.17 14.52 -1.52
CA ALA A 784 9.71 13.18 -1.95
C ALA A 784 8.60 13.20 -3.01
N ASN A 785 7.79 14.24 -3.09
CA ASN A 785 6.63 14.30 -3.99
C ASN A 785 5.65 13.12 -3.81
N GLY A 786 5.54 12.59 -2.59
CA GLY A 786 4.60 11.53 -2.25
C GLY A 786 3.14 11.98 -2.25
N CYS A 787 2.20 11.07 -2.08
CA CYS A 787 0.77 11.39 -2.02
C CYS A 787 0.34 11.88 -0.62
N ALA A 788 -0.53 12.89 -0.57
CA ALA A 788 -1.08 13.45 0.67
C ALA A 788 -2.55 13.05 0.91
N ALA A 789 -2.89 11.80 0.67
CA ALA A 789 -4.26 11.26 0.63
C ALA A 789 -5.10 11.49 1.90
N ASN A 790 -4.48 11.67 3.07
CA ASN A 790 -5.19 11.89 4.34
C ASN A 790 -5.32 13.39 4.69
N SER A 791 -4.94 14.30 3.80
CA SER A 791 -4.99 15.74 4.04
C SER A 791 -6.26 16.33 3.43
N ALA A 792 -7.37 16.29 4.16
CA ALA A 792 -8.63 16.89 3.68
C ALA A 792 -9.55 17.31 4.84
N LEU A 793 -10.21 18.46 4.67
CA LEU A 793 -11.34 18.90 5.48
C LEU A 793 -12.62 18.78 4.68
N VAL A 794 -13.72 18.38 5.33
CA VAL A 794 -15.03 18.19 4.70
C VAL A 794 -16.16 18.71 5.58
N ARG A 795 -17.28 19.05 4.95
CA ARG A 795 -18.57 19.23 5.61
C ARG A 795 -19.45 18.04 5.32
N ILE A 796 -20.32 17.71 6.24
CA ILE A 796 -21.28 16.62 6.10
C ILE A 796 -22.69 17.12 6.44
N GLU A 797 -23.67 16.59 5.72
CA GLU A 797 -25.09 16.86 5.98
C GLU A 797 -25.95 15.67 5.58
N LYS A 798 -27.14 15.55 6.17
CA LYS A 798 -28.12 14.57 5.73
C LYS A 798 -28.57 14.90 4.30
N TYR A 799 -28.50 13.92 3.41
CA TYR A 799 -28.90 14.11 2.02
C TYR A 799 -30.44 14.08 1.89
N THR A 800 -30.98 15.12 1.29
CA THR A 800 -32.43 15.27 1.03
C THR A 800 -32.73 15.50 -0.46
N GLY A 801 -31.71 15.34 -1.33
CA GLY A 801 -31.86 15.50 -2.77
C GLY A 801 -32.55 14.30 -3.43
N PRO A 802 -32.66 14.31 -4.78
CA PRO A 802 -33.27 13.23 -5.54
C PRO A 802 -32.45 11.91 -5.35
N GLU A 803 -33.15 10.79 -5.48
CA GLU A 803 -32.49 9.48 -5.50
C GLU A 803 -31.54 9.39 -6.70
N LEU A 804 -30.29 8.96 -6.45
CA LEU A 804 -29.27 8.76 -7.47
C LEU A 804 -28.92 7.27 -7.54
N GLU A 805 -29.22 6.64 -8.66
CA GLU A 805 -28.96 5.23 -8.90
C GLU A 805 -27.47 4.95 -8.99
N LEU A 806 -27.00 3.92 -8.26
CA LEU A 806 -25.63 3.46 -8.30
C LEU A 806 -25.33 2.71 -9.60
N THR A 807 -24.32 3.18 -10.34
CA THR A 807 -23.88 2.59 -11.63
C THR A 807 -22.38 2.25 -11.64
N ALA A 808 -21.72 2.31 -10.47
CA ALA A 808 -20.27 2.04 -10.35
C ALA A 808 -19.85 0.72 -10.98
N PHE A 809 -20.65 -0.34 -10.79
CA PHE A 809 -20.35 -1.71 -11.20
C PHE A 809 -21.07 -2.15 -12.48
N GLU A 810 -21.79 -1.24 -13.11
CA GLU A 810 -22.42 -1.51 -14.41
C GLU A 810 -21.41 -1.25 -15.54
N PRO A 811 -21.41 -2.08 -16.61
CA PRO A 811 -20.76 -1.70 -17.85
C PRO A 811 -21.26 -0.36 -18.36
N PRO A 812 -20.44 0.40 -19.10
CA PRO A 812 -20.95 1.57 -19.82
C PRO A 812 -21.96 1.12 -20.90
N LYS A 813 -22.71 2.09 -21.45
CA LYS A 813 -23.65 1.81 -22.52
C LYS A 813 -22.93 1.13 -23.69
N ASN A 814 -23.43 -0.04 -24.12
CA ASN A 814 -22.83 -0.92 -25.11
C ASN A 814 -21.44 -1.53 -24.71
N GLY A 815 -21.09 -1.47 -23.40
CA GLY A 815 -19.86 -2.04 -22.86
C GLY A 815 -19.88 -3.57 -22.65
#